data_18c81e30515254e06fbe9d49b58933da
#
_entry.id   18c81e30515254e06fbe9d49b58933da
#
_cell.length_a   1.000
_cell.length_b   1.000
_cell.length_c   1.000
_cell.angle_alpha   90.00
_cell.angle_beta   90.00
_cell.angle_gamma   90.00
#
_symmetry.space_group_name_H-M   'P 1'
#
loop_
_entity.id
_entity.type
_entity.pdbx_description
1 polymer ?
#
loop_
_entity_poly.entity_id
_entity_poly.type
_entity_poly.pdbx_seq_one_letter_code
_entity_poly.pdbx_strand_id
1 'polypeptide(L)'
;MAGLQIVNPSGADPTAKYEILLRGTNTLAAGQGPLVIIDGVAGADIRNINPQDIESIDVLKDGSAAAIYGTRGTNGVIIVTTRRAREGRAEVTYEGQFTVGKVTRRAVPLTASEFNYVIDTYRPELSGSKYGADTDWFDEITRTPISHKHTLSLSGGTEKFSHFTSLNYEKAEGVQRGNDFEKIAGRTNIRQILLEGWVDVDVNLFITHRKYNPSNTSAFQQAFIHNPTEPVYDPSNSTSGGYYRIEAMEYYNPVAMINERTSTTVNDNFGGNARVTLNIKPIKGLKWDAFLALSRESNESKTYSTHFYPSIIGTDGSAEISNYKNNDTQFETTLNYIRSFGPHSLQALLGYTYQKGTENSAGMSNVGFDFDDTETNDIGSGTGLLNGKAGLSSYKESHTYIGFFGRVLYNYDQRYLASVSLRRDGSSRFGKNNKWGWFPAVSLGWRISREAFLRDVEWLNELKIRGGYGVTGNQDFSNYKSLILMTTAGKFWYNGEWINTYQPASNPNPDLQWEKKKEFNIGLDAQLFNSRLNVTFDYYHRTTDNLLYNYTVPTPPYIFNTLFTNVGKVTNQGVELTISAIPVKTKDFTWSTTYLIAHNTNKLDKFTNEEFTNGTYKVGWSAPGKCYTQRLIEGESLGTFYGPIFLGTDTDGKDVLLGQNDDGTVPEEKWEKLGCAYPKVTMSWSNTFLWRKWDLSFSLRASLGGKVLNDMAMRYANLDRLGLNNISSDFLDDQGHTELGTKYSSKYVEDGSFLKMDNLTLGYTFTFPSKFIQTLRLNFTAQNVFTITKYKGIDPEVGITGLEPGLEGLTYYPRTTEFTFGVTAKF
;
A
#
# COMPACT_ATOMS: atom_id res chain seq x y z
N MET A 1 14.69 -3.95 4.80
CA MET A 1 14.91 -5.38 4.48
C MET A 1 15.06 -5.49 2.97
N ALA A 2 16.09 -6.18 2.46
CA ALA A 2 16.34 -6.28 1.02
C ALA A 2 15.17 -6.99 0.31
N GLY A 3 14.79 -6.51 -0.89
CA GLY A 3 13.67 -7.01 -1.68
C GLY A 3 12.28 -6.54 -1.25
N LEU A 4 12.14 -5.78 -0.15
CA LEU A 4 10.89 -5.16 0.28
C LEU A 4 10.85 -3.70 -0.21
N GLN A 5 9.78 -3.34 -0.89
CA GLN A 5 9.47 -1.97 -1.31
C GLN A 5 8.20 -1.51 -0.59
N ILE A 6 8.25 -0.32 -0.02
CA ILE A 6 7.11 0.34 0.62
C ILE A 6 7.02 1.73 0.02
N VAL A 7 5.88 2.03 -0.58
CA VAL A 7 5.62 3.29 -1.28
C VAL A 7 4.34 3.91 -0.72
N ASN A 8 4.34 5.22 -0.57
CA ASN A 8 3.14 6.00 -0.29
C ASN A 8 2.81 6.88 -1.50
N PRO A 9 1.96 6.42 -2.43
CA PRO A 9 1.62 7.21 -3.61
C PRO A 9 0.78 8.45 -3.30
N SER A 10 0.14 8.50 -2.13
CA SER A 10 -0.74 9.60 -1.72
C SER A 10 -0.04 10.71 -0.91
N GLY A 11 1.27 10.84 -1.01
CA GLY A 11 1.99 11.95 -0.41
C GLY A 11 1.91 12.01 1.12
N ALA A 12 1.63 13.20 1.65
CA ALA A 12 1.51 13.48 3.07
C ALA A 12 0.05 13.39 3.59
N ASP A 13 -0.85 12.75 2.86
CA ASP A 13 -2.22 12.52 3.33
C ASP A 13 -2.21 11.60 4.56
N PRO A 14 -2.69 12.04 5.73
CA PRO A 14 -2.70 11.25 6.96
C PRO A 14 -3.62 10.02 6.89
N THR A 15 -4.50 9.95 5.89
CA THR A 15 -5.44 8.84 5.67
C THR A 15 -4.94 7.81 4.66
N ALA A 16 -3.77 8.08 4.03
CA ALA A 16 -3.20 7.29 2.95
C ALA A 16 -2.91 5.83 3.32
N LYS A 17 -2.97 4.96 2.31
CA LYS A 17 -2.53 3.56 2.41
C LYS A 17 -1.16 3.42 1.77
N TYR A 18 -0.29 2.64 2.42
CA TYR A 18 1.00 2.26 1.85
C TYR A 18 0.84 1.07 0.91
N GLU A 19 1.52 1.12 -0.22
CA GLU A 19 1.72 -0.04 -1.08
C GLU A 19 2.97 -0.79 -0.63
N ILE A 20 2.83 -2.11 -0.46
CA ILE A 20 3.92 -2.99 -0.02
C ILE A 20 4.10 -4.08 -1.07
N LEU A 21 5.29 -4.18 -1.63
CA LEU A 21 5.64 -5.16 -2.64
C LEU A 21 6.92 -5.91 -2.23
N LEU A 22 6.91 -7.24 -2.36
CA LEU A 22 8.04 -8.09 -2.01
C LEU A 22 8.53 -8.89 -3.22
N ARG A 23 9.80 -8.62 -3.66
CA ARG A 23 10.44 -9.32 -4.77
C ARG A 23 9.69 -9.18 -6.11
N GLY A 24 9.06 -8.02 -6.37
CA GLY A 24 8.38 -7.70 -7.62
C GLY A 24 6.98 -8.29 -7.77
N THR A 25 6.27 -7.84 -8.79
CA THR A 25 4.90 -8.25 -9.14
C THR A 25 4.90 -9.67 -9.72
N ASN A 26 4.06 -10.55 -9.20
CA ASN A 26 4.00 -11.96 -9.57
C ASN A 26 2.61 -12.45 -9.96
N THR A 27 1.63 -11.56 -10.08
CA THR A 27 0.25 -11.84 -10.48
C THR A 27 -0.30 -10.69 -11.32
N LEU A 28 -1.34 -10.93 -12.10
CA LEU A 28 -1.98 -9.90 -12.94
C LEU A 28 -3.23 -9.30 -12.28
N ALA A 29 -4.15 -10.11 -11.80
CA ALA A 29 -5.44 -9.66 -11.25
C ALA A 29 -5.70 -10.11 -9.81
N ALA A 30 -4.81 -10.90 -9.20
CA ALA A 30 -4.91 -11.24 -7.79
C ALA A 30 -4.14 -10.23 -6.91
N GLY A 31 -4.35 -10.29 -5.60
CA GLY A 31 -3.65 -9.41 -4.65
C GLY A 31 -2.13 -9.58 -4.70
N GLN A 32 -1.40 -8.48 -4.66
CA GLN A 32 0.07 -8.43 -4.79
C GLN A 32 0.78 -8.18 -3.46
N GLY A 33 0.06 -7.67 -2.45
CA GLY A 33 0.61 -7.36 -1.14
C GLY A 33 0.96 -8.61 -0.32
N PRO A 34 1.97 -8.53 0.57
CA PRO A 34 2.28 -9.59 1.50
C PRO A 34 1.16 -9.77 2.54
N LEU A 35 1.01 -10.99 3.03
CA LEU A 35 0.11 -11.27 4.15
C LEU A 35 0.64 -10.63 5.43
N VAL A 36 -0.13 -9.73 6.03
CA VAL A 36 0.20 -9.19 7.36
C VAL A 36 -0.43 -10.08 8.44
N ILE A 37 0.38 -10.49 9.41
CA ILE A 37 -0.04 -11.27 10.56
C ILE A 37 0.32 -10.50 11.82
N ILE A 38 -0.67 -10.22 12.65
CA ILE A 38 -0.48 -9.49 13.91
C ILE A 38 -0.84 -10.40 15.07
N ASP A 39 0.14 -10.80 15.87
CA ASP A 39 0.00 -11.75 16.98
C ASP A 39 -0.75 -13.03 16.61
N GLY A 40 -0.55 -13.53 15.41
CA GLY A 40 -1.18 -14.74 14.87
C GLY A 40 -2.48 -14.48 14.09
N VAL A 41 -3.04 -13.28 14.12
CA VAL A 41 -4.23 -12.92 13.33
C VAL A 41 -3.81 -12.60 11.90
N ALA A 42 -4.21 -13.44 10.96
CA ALA A 42 -3.84 -13.31 9.55
C ALA A 42 -4.78 -12.35 8.80
N GLY A 43 -4.20 -11.42 8.02
CA GLY A 43 -4.93 -10.41 7.23
C GLY A 43 -5.39 -9.20 8.04
N ALA A 44 -4.79 -8.97 9.20
CA ALA A 44 -5.04 -7.78 9.99
C ALA A 44 -4.44 -6.52 9.33
N ASP A 45 -5.13 -5.38 9.45
CA ASP A 45 -4.64 -4.10 8.94
C ASP A 45 -3.59 -3.51 9.89
N ILE A 46 -2.37 -3.29 9.38
CA ILE A 46 -1.25 -2.71 10.14
C ILE A 46 -1.56 -1.30 10.68
N ARG A 47 -2.48 -0.56 10.06
CA ARG A 47 -2.90 0.78 10.53
C ARG A 47 -3.66 0.75 11.85
N ASN A 48 -4.18 -0.43 12.24
CA ASN A 48 -4.88 -0.62 13.52
C ASN A 48 -3.92 -0.78 14.70
N ILE A 49 -2.60 -0.88 14.44
CA ILE A 49 -1.57 -0.95 15.50
C ILE A 49 -0.89 0.39 15.66
N ASN A 50 -0.60 0.71 16.93
CA ASN A 50 0.31 1.78 17.24
C ASN A 50 1.76 1.28 17.05
N PRO A 51 2.63 1.99 16.28
CA PRO A 51 4.04 1.61 16.12
C PRO A 51 4.78 1.40 17.45
N GLN A 52 4.43 2.14 18.50
CA GLN A 52 5.01 2.01 19.83
C GLN A 52 4.66 0.68 20.51
N ASP A 53 3.59 0.01 20.11
CA ASP A 53 3.20 -1.31 20.62
C ASP A 53 3.93 -2.46 19.90
N ILE A 54 4.70 -2.19 18.85
CA ILE A 54 5.42 -3.21 18.09
C ILE A 54 6.71 -3.58 18.81
N GLU A 55 6.93 -4.88 19.04
CA GLU A 55 8.17 -5.44 19.53
C GLU A 55 9.12 -5.85 18.40
N SER A 56 8.58 -6.55 17.37
CA SER A 56 9.34 -6.96 16.18
C SER A 56 8.47 -7.02 14.93
N ILE A 57 9.14 -6.84 13.78
CA ILE A 57 8.58 -7.10 12.46
C ILE A 57 9.50 -8.07 11.75
N ASP A 58 8.99 -9.26 11.45
CA ASP A 58 9.70 -10.31 10.73
C ASP A 58 9.06 -10.50 9.34
N VAL A 59 9.89 -10.64 8.31
CA VAL A 59 9.40 -10.82 6.93
C VAL A 59 9.89 -12.15 6.38
N LEU A 60 8.93 -13.03 6.09
CA LEU A 60 9.18 -14.29 5.41
C LEU A 60 9.08 -14.08 3.91
N LYS A 61 10.20 -14.16 3.22
CA LYS A 61 10.32 -13.80 1.81
C LYS A 61 10.14 -14.99 0.87
N ASP A 62 10.61 -16.17 1.29
CA ASP A 62 10.63 -17.35 0.44
C ASP A 62 9.44 -18.29 0.68
N GLY A 63 9.10 -19.06 -0.36
CA GLY A 63 7.95 -19.96 -0.33
C GLY A 63 8.07 -21.08 0.70
N SER A 64 9.28 -21.50 1.10
CA SER A 64 9.49 -22.54 2.10
C SER A 64 9.22 -22.04 3.51
N ALA A 65 9.57 -20.79 3.81
CA ALA A 65 9.27 -20.13 5.09
C ALA A 65 7.78 -19.76 5.20
N ALA A 66 7.18 -19.25 4.09
CA ALA A 66 5.79 -18.85 4.05
C ALA A 66 4.79 -20.01 4.02
N ALA A 67 5.22 -21.24 3.67
CA ALA A 67 4.36 -22.41 3.45
C ALA A 67 3.45 -22.76 4.65
N ILE A 68 3.88 -22.49 5.88
CA ILE A 68 3.07 -22.76 7.08
C ILE A 68 1.86 -21.82 7.18
N TYR A 69 1.91 -20.62 6.60
CA TYR A 69 0.83 -19.65 6.58
C TYR A 69 -0.13 -19.84 5.40
N GLY A 70 0.13 -20.87 4.60
CA GLY A 70 -0.73 -21.32 3.51
C GLY A 70 -0.67 -20.42 2.28
N THR A 71 -1.68 -20.57 1.47
CA THR A 71 -1.82 -19.87 0.19
C THR A 71 -1.89 -18.35 0.29
N ARG A 72 -2.26 -17.79 1.44
CA ARG A 72 -2.24 -16.35 1.67
C ARG A 72 -0.82 -15.77 1.76
N GLY A 73 0.19 -16.60 2.08
CA GLY A 73 1.61 -16.21 2.15
C GLY A 73 2.34 -16.16 0.80
N THR A 74 1.63 -16.28 -0.33
CA THR A 74 2.22 -16.31 -1.67
C THR A 74 3.12 -15.12 -1.97
N ASN A 75 2.71 -13.92 -1.57
CA ASN A 75 3.47 -12.69 -1.80
C ASN A 75 4.44 -12.37 -0.66
N GLY A 76 4.72 -13.36 0.20
CA GLY A 76 5.47 -13.22 1.45
C GLY A 76 4.56 -12.95 2.64
N VAL A 77 5.17 -12.97 3.84
CA VAL A 77 4.44 -12.76 5.10
C VAL A 77 5.18 -11.75 5.94
N ILE A 78 4.46 -10.73 6.40
CA ILE A 78 4.93 -9.78 7.40
C ILE A 78 4.33 -10.17 8.74
N ILE A 79 5.16 -10.62 9.67
CA ILE A 79 4.75 -10.99 11.01
C ILE A 79 5.06 -9.82 11.93
N VAL A 80 4.02 -9.25 12.51
CA VAL A 80 4.12 -8.20 13.52
C VAL A 80 3.85 -8.84 14.87
N THR A 81 4.86 -8.81 15.73
CA THR A 81 4.74 -9.21 17.13
C THR A 81 4.64 -7.95 17.97
N THR A 82 3.60 -7.86 18.77
CA THR A 82 3.45 -6.72 19.65
C THR A 82 4.10 -6.97 21.01
N ARG A 83 4.36 -5.87 21.71
CA ARG A 83 4.96 -5.91 23.05
C ARG A 83 4.08 -6.76 23.97
N ARG A 84 4.75 -7.67 24.66
CA ARG A 84 4.14 -8.55 25.66
C ARG A 84 4.63 -8.17 27.04
N ALA A 85 3.82 -8.51 28.00
CA ALA A 85 4.21 -8.37 29.38
C ALA A 85 5.49 -9.17 29.70
N ARG A 86 6.38 -8.58 30.44
CA ARG A 86 7.59 -9.22 30.97
C ARG A 86 7.43 -9.43 32.47
N GLU A 87 8.08 -10.44 33.01
CA GLU A 87 8.24 -10.58 34.44
C GLU A 87 8.95 -9.34 35.01
N GLY A 88 8.45 -8.82 36.12
CA GLY A 88 9.04 -7.69 36.78
C GLY A 88 8.03 -6.77 37.46
N ARG A 89 8.55 -5.69 38.01
CA ARG A 89 7.72 -4.64 38.60
C ARG A 89 6.87 -3.99 37.53
N ALA A 90 5.72 -3.46 37.96
CA ALA A 90 4.89 -2.64 37.09
C ALA A 90 5.71 -1.44 36.57
N GLU A 91 5.74 -1.27 35.27
CA GLU A 91 6.38 -0.15 34.56
C GLU A 91 5.28 0.62 33.81
N VAL A 92 5.26 1.94 34.04
CA VAL A 92 4.42 2.86 33.27
C VAL A 92 5.32 3.61 32.32
N THR A 93 4.96 3.63 31.04
CA THR A 93 5.68 4.40 30.01
C THR A 93 4.72 5.37 29.35
N TYR A 94 5.11 6.65 29.32
CA TYR A 94 4.43 7.66 28.53
C TYR A 94 5.32 8.06 27.35
N GLU A 95 4.73 8.11 26.15
CA GLU A 95 5.36 8.60 24.93
C GLU A 95 4.49 9.69 24.31
N GLY A 96 5.07 10.89 24.13
CA GLY A 96 4.42 12.02 23.48
C GLY A 96 5.21 12.45 22.25
N GLN A 97 4.52 12.81 21.18
CA GLN A 97 5.11 13.35 19.94
C GLN A 97 4.29 14.55 19.47
N PHE A 98 5.00 15.57 18.98
CA PHE A 98 4.44 16.75 18.34
C PHE A 98 5.15 16.95 17.03
N THR A 99 4.39 17.06 15.93
CA THR A 99 4.92 17.10 14.57
C THR A 99 4.39 18.33 13.84
N VAL A 100 5.28 19.01 13.12
CA VAL A 100 4.96 20.10 12.20
C VAL A 100 5.45 19.72 10.81
N GLY A 101 4.58 19.78 9.82
CA GLY A 101 4.90 19.52 8.43
C GLY A 101 5.16 20.79 7.63
N LYS A 102 6.05 20.69 6.64
CA LYS A 102 6.30 21.73 5.64
C LYS A 102 6.24 21.11 4.25
N VAL A 103 5.41 21.69 3.37
CA VAL A 103 5.37 21.28 1.95
C VAL A 103 6.73 21.50 1.31
N THR A 104 7.26 20.48 0.67
CA THR A 104 8.59 20.49 0.04
C THR A 104 8.55 20.19 -1.45
N ARG A 105 7.50 19.46 -1.91
CA ARG A 105 7.30 19.18 -3.33
C ARG A 105 5.81 19.28 -3.68
N ARG A 106 5.53 20.09 -4.69
CA ARG A 106 4.20 20.27 -5.28
C ARG A 106 4.35 20.53 -6.78
N ALA A 107 3.30 20.37 -7.55
CA ALA A 107 3.24 20.96 -8.89
C ALA A 107 3.22 22.48 -8.78
N VAL A 108 3.94 23.15 -9.65
CA VAL A 108 4.09 24.63 -9.64
C VAL A 108 3.48 25.19 -10.92
N PRO A 109 2.31 25.85 -10.84
CA PRO A 109 1.74 26.59 -11.97
C PRO A 109 2.44 27.95 -12.14
N LEU A 110 2.15 28.66 -13.23
CA LEU A 110 2.59 30.04 -13.42
C LEU A 110 1.99 30.97 -12.35
N THR A 111 2.76 31.90 -11.85
CA THR A 111 2.26 33.04 -11.06
C THR A 111 1.46 33.99 -11.96
N ALA A 112 0.68 34.90 -11.38
CA ALA A 112 -0.09 35.89 -12.18
C ALA A 112 0.80 36.74 -13.11
N SER A 113 2.01 37.11 -12.66
CA SER A 113 2.98 37.86 -13.47
C SER A 113 3.54 36.99 -14.62
N GLU A 114 3.89 35.75 -14.36
CA GLU A 114 4.37 34.81 -15.40
C GLU A 114 3.28 34.47 -16.39
N PHE A 115 2.03 34.25 -15.92
CA PHE A 115 0.87 33.99 -16.75
C PHE A 115 0.61 35.16 -17.71
N ASN A 116 0.63 36.41 -17.21
CA ASN A 116 0.48 37.61 -18.03
C ASN A 116 1.61 37.70 -19.06
N TYR A 117 2.86 37.43 -18.67
CA TYR A 117 4.01 37.41 -19.57
C TYR A 117 3.87 36.38 -20.70
N VAL A 118 3.46 35.15 -20.36
CA VAL A 118 3.28 34.07 -21.34
C VAL A 118 2.15 34.44 -22.32
N ILE A 119 1.02 34.99 -21.83
CA ILE A 119 -0.05 35.48 -22.71
C ILE A 119 0.47 36.55 -23.64
N ASP A 120 1.09 37.60 -23.12
CA ASP A 120 1.54 38.73 -23.95
C ASP A 120 2.59 38.32 -25.01
N THR A 121 3.40 37.33 -24.68
CA THR A 121 4.50 36.87 -25.55
C THR A 121 4.05 35.84 -26.58
N TYR A 122 3.25 34.87 -26.17
CA TYR A 122 2.98 33.67 -26.99
C TYR A 122 1.53 33.56 -27.47
N ARG A 123 0.57 34.16 -26.72
CA ARG A 123 -0.87 34.04 -27.00
C ARG A 123 -1.60 35.39 -26.76
N PRO A 124 -1.18 36.50 -27.44
CA PRO A 124 -1.74 37.83 -27.18
C PRO A 124 -3.25 37.94 -27.46
N GLU A 125 -3.82 37.03 -28.30
CA GLU A 125 -5.26 36.91 -28.54
C GLU A 125 -6.05 36.51 -27.28
N LEU A 126 -5.40 35.95 -26.26
CA LEU A 126 -5.99 35.56 -24.98
C LEU A 126 -5.92 36.66 -23.92
N SER A 127 -5.60 37.88 -24.28
CA SER A 127 -5.52 39.03 -23.34
C SER A 127 -6.78 39.25 -22.51
N GLY A 128 -7.95 38.84 -23.01
CA GLY A 128 -9.23 38.83 -22.28
C GLY A 128 -9.28 37.89 -21.08
N SER A 129 -8.30 36.97 -20.93
CA SER A 129 -8.19 36.03 -19.79
C SER A 129 -7.40 36.64 -18.62
N LYS A 130 -7.05 37.91 -18.63
CA LYS A 130 -6.39 38.63 -17.55
C LYS A 130 -7.42 39.36 -16.68
N TYR A 131 -7.76 38.75 -15.54
CA TYR A 131 -8.83 39.23 -14.65
C TYR A 131 -8.33 40.23 -13.57
N GLY A 132 -7.01 40.36 -13.40
CA GLY A 132 -6.42 41.44 -12.58
C GLY A 132 -6.18 41.09 -11.11
N ALA A 133 -6.50 39.88 -10.66
CA ALA A 133 -6.12 39.38 -9.35
C ALA A 133 -4.71 38.76 -9.36
N ASP A 134 -4.17 38.46 -8.18
CA ASP A 134 -2.93 37.69 -7.94
C ASP A 134 -3.19 36.65 -6.86
N THR A 135 -3.69 35.49 -7.30
CA THR A 135 -4.18 34.44 -6.43
C THR A 135 -3.25 33.23 -6.47
N ASP A 136 -2.61 32.87 -5.35
CA ASP A 136 -1.99 31.55 -5.16
C ASP A 136 -3.07 30.57 -4.70
N TRP A 137 -3.70 29.89 -5.66
CA TRP A 137 -4.75 28.93 -5.40
C TRP A 137 -4.34 27.78 -4.51
N PHE A 138 -3.05 27.42 -4.51
CA PHE A 138 -2.55 26.36 -3.64
C PHE A 138 -2.56 26.80 -2.17
N ASP A 139 -2.12 28.03 -1.88
CA ASP A 139 -2.11 28.57 -0.52
C ASP A 139 -3.54 28.77 0.02
N GLU A 140 -4.51 29.11 -0.85
CA GLU A 140 -5.92 29.25 -0.48
C GLU A 140 -6.55 27.94 0.03
N ILE A 141 -6.09 26.77 -0.43
CA ILE A 141 -6.63 25.47 -0.04
C ILE A 141 -5.76 24.71 0.95
N THR A 142 -4.61 25.25 1.34
CA THR A 142 -3.64 24.53 2.18
C THR A 142 -3.40 25.20 3.53
N ARG A 143 -2.76 24.44 4.41
CA ARG A 143 -2.29 24.87 5.73
C ARG A 143 -0.97 24.20 6.08
N THR A 144 -0.26 24.75 7.07
CA THR A 144 0.83 24.04 7.74
C THR A 144 0.24 22.93 8.62
N PRO A 145 0.46 21.63 8.32
CA PRO A 145 -0.13 20.55 9.08
C PRO A 145 0.57 20.38 10.44
N ILE A 146 -0.24 20.24 11.49
CA ILE A 146 0.21 20.00 12.86
C ILE A 146 -0.39 18.66 13.32
N SER A 147 0.42 17.83 13.96
CA SER A 147 -0.02 16.54 14.46
C SER A 147 0.55 16.26 15.84
N HIS A 148 -0.19 15.54 16.66
CA HIS A 148 0.32 15.07 17.94
C HIS A 148 -0.17 13.66 18.25
N LYS A 149 0.68 12.91 18.98
CA LYS A 149 0.42 11.54 19.39
C LYS A 149 0.83 11.34 20.83
N HIS A 150 -0.02 10.62 21.58
CA HIS A 150 0.19 10.30 22.99
C HIS A 150 -0.05 8.81 23.21
N THR A 151 0.87 8.14 23.84
CA THR A 151 0.77 6.72 24.19
C THR A 151 1.07 6.54 25.66
N LEU A 152 0.18 5.89 26.38
CA LEU A 152 0.39 5.45 27.76
C LEU A 152 0.37 3.94 27.78
N SER A 153 1.45 3.31 28.28
CA SER A 153 1.52 1.87 28.42
C SER A 153 1.85 1.46 29.85
N LEU A 154 1.22 0.36 30.26
CA LEU A 154 1.40 -0.28 31.56
C LEU A 154 1.79 -1.73 31.32
N SER A 155 2.88 -2.19 31.89
CA SER A 155 3.31 -3.58 31.83
C SER A 155 3.81 -4.07 33.19
N GLY A 156 3.65 -5.35 33.44
CA GLY A 156 4.14 -5.96 34.67
C GLY A 156 3.67 -7.40 34.83
N GLY A 157 4.17 -8.09 35.83
CA GLY A 157 3.72 -9.45 36.10
C GLY A 157 4.70 -10.31 36.89
N THR A 158 4.29 -11.54 37.07
CA THR A 158 5.02 -12.62 37.73
C THR A 158 5.23 -13.76 36.71
N GLU A 159 5.97 -14.81 37.08
CA GLU A 159 6.13 -16.02 36.27
C GLU A 159 4.80 -16.62 35.76
N LYS A 160 3.73 -16.51 36.57
CA LYS A 160 2.43 -17.13 36.29
C LYS A 160 1.42 -16.19 35.66
N PHE A 161 1.53 -14.89 35.89
CA PHE A 161 0.61 -13.89 35.35
C PHE A 161 1.39 -12.68 34.85
N SER A 162 1.12 -12.25 33.64
CA SER A 162 1.70 -11.04 33.09
C SER A 162 0.68 -10.30 32.22
N HIS A 163 0.80 -8.98 32.21
CA HIS A 163 -0.09 -8.13 31.42
C HIS A 163 0.67 -6.97 30.80
N PHE A 164 0.24 -6.58 29.61
CA PHE A 164 0.61 -5.33 28.93
C PHE A 164 -0.68 -4.64 28.47
N THR A 165 -0.81 -3.37 28.76
CA THR A 165 -1.96 -2.56 28.30
C THR A 165 -1.44 -1.24 27.77
N SER A 166 -1.92 -0.81 26.61
CA SER A 166 -1.63 0.50 26.02
C SER A 166 -2.90 1.24 25.63
N LEU A 167 -2.85 2.57 25.78
CA LEU A 167 -3.83 3.51 25.27
C LEU A 167 -3.10 4.52 24.39
N ASN A 168 -3.64 4.76 23.22
CA ASN A 168 -3.08 5.66 22.22
C ASN A 168 -4.13 6.67 21.78
N TYR A 169 -3.72 7.93 21.69
CA TYR A 169 -4.45 9.01 21.05
C TYR A 169 -3.57 9.65 20.00
N GLU A 170 -4.10 9.88 18.82
CA GLU A 170 -3.42 10.50 17.70
C GLU A 170 -4.38 11.46 17.00
N LYS A 171 -3.93 12.70 16.80
CA LYS A 171 -4.59 13.68 15.93
C LYS A 171 -3.58 14.17 14.91
N ALA A 172 -3.94 14.09 13.64
CA ALA A 172 -3.10 14.50 12.52
C ALA A 172 -3.91 15.40 11.58
N GLU A 173 -3.32 16.54 11.21
CA GLU A 173 -3.84 17.41 10.17
C GLU A 173 -3.12 17.11 8.85
N GLY A 174 -3.87 17.13 7.76
CA GLY A 174 -3.31 17.11 6.42
C GLY A 174 -2.93 18.52 5.93
N VAL A 175 -2.19 18.58 4.83
CA VAL A 175 -1.84 19.82 4.13
C VAL A 175 -3.10 20.53 3.61
N GLN A 176 -4.07 19.80 3.08
CA GLN A 176 -5.34 20.34 2.63
C GLN A 176 -6.18 20.78 3.84
N ARG A 177 -6.77 21.98 3.79
CA ARG A 177 -7.72 22.43 4.81
C ARG A 177 -8.91 21.46 4.88
N GLY A 178 -9.35 21.12 6.10
CA GLY A 178 -10.45 20.17 6.31
C GLY A 178 -10.05 18.68 6.21
N ASN A 179 -8.84 18.33 5.77
CA ASN A 179 -8.34 16.96 5.81
C ASN A 179 -7.74 16.68 7.19
N ASP A 180 -8.51 15.99 8.05
CA ASP A 180 -8.19 15.71 9.45
C ASP A 180 -8.28 14.21 9.73
N PHE A 181 -7.47 13.74 10.66
CA PHE A 181 -7.45 12.37 11.13
C PHE A 181 -7.36 12.34 12.66
N GLU A 182 -8.22 11.54 13.29
CA GLU A 182 -8.22 11.28 14.72
C GLU A 182 -8.32 9.77 14.97
N LYS A 183 -7.51 9.27 15.91
CA LYS A 183 -7.48 7.85 16.28
C LYS A 183 -7.38 7.70 17.79
N ILE A 184 -8.26 6.88 18.34
CA ILE A 184 -8.17 6.37 19.71
C ILE A 184 -8.01 4.86 19.60
N ALA A 185 -6.97 4.30 20.21
CA ALA A 185 -6.73 2.87 20.19
C ALA A 185 -6.38 2.37 21.61
N GLY A 186 -6.97 1.25 21.97
CA GLY A 186 -6.68 0.52 23.20
C GLY A 186 -6.29 -0.91 22.90
N ARG A 187 -5.31 -1.43 23.61
CA ARG A 187 -4.86 -2.81 23.49
C ARG A 187 -4.51 -3.37 24.85
N THR A 188 -4.82 -4.65 25.07
CA THR A 188 -4.33 -5.40 26.24
C THR A 188 -3.91 -6.80 25.84
N ASN A 189 -2.77 -7.24 26.36
CA ASN A 189 -2.28 -8.61 26.31
C ASN A 189 -2.21 -9.14 27.75
N ILE A 190 -2.81 -10.31 27.97
CA ILE A 190 -2.81 -11.01 29.26
C ILE A 190 -2.31 -12.42 29.03
N ARG A 191 -1.29 -12.84 29.76
CA ARG A 191 -0.83 -14.22 29.78
C ARG A 191 -0.99 -14.80 31.18
N GLN A 192 -1.58 -15.98 31.25
CA GLN A 192 -1.77 -16.71 32.51
C GLN A 192 -1.32 -18.16 32.36
N ILE A 193 -0.42 -18.59 33.24
CA ILE A 193 0.01 -19.99 33.36
C ILE A 193 -0.77 -20.64 34.50
N LEU A 194 -1.48 -21.71 34.19
CA LEU A 194 -2.36 -22.46 35.10
C LEU A 194 -1.86 -23.89 35.33
N LEU A 195 -2.39 -24.50 36.39
CA LEU A 195 -2.16 -25.93 36.71
C LEU A 195 -0.68 -26.28 36.65
N GLU A 196 0.17 -25.48 37.32
CA GLU A 196 1.62 -25.71 37.40
C GLU A 196 2.29 -25.83 36.03
N GLY A 197 1.80 -25.05 35.02
CA GLY A 197 2.36 -25.03 33.69
C GLY A 197 1.83 -26.10 32.73
N TRP A 198 0.72 -26.78 33.07
CA TRP A 198 0.00 -27.62 32.13
C TRP A 198 -0.73 -26.77 31.07
N VAL A 199 -1.28 -25.64 31.47
CA VAL A 199 -2.08 -24.77 30.60
C VAL A 199 -1.46 -23.38 30.58
N ASP A 200 -1.19 -22.87 29.40
CA ASP A 200 -0.77 -21.47 29.14
C ASP A 200 -1.87 -20.81 28.31
N VAL A 201 -2.40 -19.72 28.82
CA VAL A 201 -3.47 -18.94 28.15
C VAL A 201 -2.90 -17.57 27.83
N ASP A 202 -2.96 -17.19 26.55
CA ASP A 202 -2.56 -15.87 26.04
C ASP A 202 -3.78 -15.23 25.37
N VAL A 203 -4.18 -14.07 25.84
CA VAL A 203 -5.36 -13.31 25.35
C VAL A 203 -4.90 -11.93 24.91
N ASN A 204 -5.21 -11.56 23.68
CA ASN A 204 -5.04 -10.22 23.15
C ASN A 204 -6.39 -9.63 22.80
N LEU A 205 -6.67 -8.43 23.27
CA LEU A 205 -7.85 -7.65 22.92
C LEU A 205 -7.41 -6.31 22.37
N PHE A 206 -8.11 -5.80 21.36
CA PHE A 206 -7.88 -4.47 20.82
C PHE A 206 -9.19 -3.79 20.43
N ILE A 207 -9.17 -2.47 20.52
CA ILE A 207 -10.20 -1.58 20.00
C ILE A 207 -9.50 -0.41 19.32
N THR A 208 -10.02 -0.01 18.17
CA THR A 208 -9.55 1.18 17.46
C THR A 208 -10.75 1.93 16.91
N HIS A 209 -10.85 3.19 17.28
CA HIS A 209 -11.78 4.16 16.72
C HIS A 209 -10.98 5.16 15.89
N ARG A 210 -11.30 5.31 14.59
CA ARG A 210 -10.72 6.29 13.68
C ARG A 210 -11.81 7.15 13.10
N LYS A 211 -11.66 8.46 13.22
CA LYS A 211 -12.52 9.44 12.56
C LYS A 211 -11.63 10.29 11.66
N TYR A 212 -11.98 10.44 10.41
CA TYR A 212 -11.21 11.23 9.48
C TYR A 212 -12.08 11.85 8.38
N ASN A 213 -11.59 12.97 7.88
CA ASN A 213 -12.12 13.62 6.71
C ASN A 213 -11.16 13.34 5.55
N PRO A 214 -11.57 12.58 4.53
CA PRO A 214 -10.70 12.26 3.40
C PRO A 214 -10.34 13.52 2.61
N SER A 215 -9.14 13.52 2.01
CA SER A 215 -8.70 14.62 1.14
C SER A 215 -9.53 14.67 -0.14
N ASN A 216 -9.77 15.89 -0.64
CA ASN A 216 -10.29 16.12 -1.98
C ASN A 216 -9.13 16.41 -2.94
N THR A 217 -8.50 15.36 -3.47
CA THR A 217 -7.35 15.52 -4.37
C THR A 217 -7.67 16.25 -5.68
N SER A 218 -8.94 16.24 -6.11
CA SER A 218 -9.38 17.04 -7.26
C SER A 218 -9.27 18.54 -7.01
N ALA A 219 -9.36 19.00 -5.74
CA ALA A 219 -9.15 20.41 -5.42
C ALA A 219 -7.70 20.85 -5.66
N PHE A 220 -6.70 19.96 -5.45
CA PHE A 220 -5.30 20.27 -5.82
C PHE A 220 -5.13 20.38 -7.33
N GLN A 221 -5.78 19.52 -8.12
CA GLN A 221 -5.78 19.65 -9.57
C GLN A 221 -6.42 20.98 -10.00
N GLN A 222 -7.56 21.34 -9.42
CA GLN A 222 -8.23 22.62 -9.72
C GLN A 222 -7.37 23.81 -9.30
N ALA A 223 -6.73 23.77 -8.12
CA ALA A 223 -5.82 24.84 -7.69
C ALA A 223 -4.61 25.02 -8.63
N PHE A 224 -4.15 23.93 -9.25
CA PHE A 224 -3.06 23.99 -10.23
C PHE A 224 -3.53 24.61 -11.55
N ILE A 225 -4.72 24.23 -12.03
CA ILE A 225 -5.21 24.67 -13.35
C ILE A 225 -5.93 26.01 -13.33
N HIS A 226 -6.29 26.54 -12.16
CA HIS A 226 -7.00 27.81 -12.09
C HIS A 226 -6.12 28.97 -12.55
N ASN A 227 -6.72 29.87 -13.30
CA ASN A 227 -6.07 31.09 -13.76
C ASN A 227 -5.68 31.95 -12.55
N PRO A 228 -4.38 32.31 -12.37
CA PRO A 228 -3.90 32.99 -11.18
C PRO A 228 -4.34 34.47 -11.14
N THR A 229 -4.92 34.99 -12.25
CA THR A 229 -5.46 36.34 -12.31
C THR A 229 -6.93 36.43 -11.94
N GLU A 230 -7.60 35.30 -11.62
CA GLU A 230 -8.94 35.23 -11.09
C GLU A 230 -8.99 35.46 -9.58
N PRO A 231 -10.00 36.22 -9.08
CA PRO A 231 -10.23 36.35 -7.65
C PRO A 231 -10.89 35.05 -7.08
N VAL A 232 -10.73 34.78 -5.79
CA VAL A 232 -11.38 33.66 -5.11
C VAL A 232 -12.89 33.89 -5.00
N TYR A 233 -13.31 35.09 -4.71
CA TYR A 233 -14.71 35.45 -4.40
C TYR A 233 -15.27 36.45 -5.38
N ASP A 234 -16.56 36.33 -5.65
CA ASP A 234 -17.42 37.32 -6.31
C ASP A 234 -18.73 37.45 -5.49
N PRO A 235 -18.81 38.37 -4.54
CA PRO A 235 -19.98 38.58 -3.70
C PRO A 235 -21.27 38.89 -4.48
N SER A 236 -21.18 39.28 -5.74
CA SER A 236 -22.34 39.56 -6.59
C SER A 236 -22.96 38.25 -7.16
N ASN A 237 -22.21 37.13 -7.15
CA ASN A 237 -22.67 35.86 -7.69
C ASN A 237 -23.35 34.99 -6.61
N SER A 238 -24.64 35.24 -6.37
CA SER A 238 -25.43 34.49 -5.39
C SER A 238 -25.64 33.02 -5.77
N THR A 239 -25.56 32.65 -7.05
CA THR A 239 -25.78 31.29 -7.51
C THR A 239 -24.62 30.36 -7.19
N SER A 240 -23.44 30.91 -6.98
CA SER A 240 -22.25 30.18 -6.56
C SER A 240 -21.88 30.41 -5.09
N GLY A 241 -22.79 30.97 -4.27
CA GLY A 241 -22.50 31.27 -2.87
C GLY A 241 -21.45 32.35 -2.66
N GLY A 242 -21.25 33.25 -3.64
CA GLY A 242 -20.24 34.33 -3.59
C GLY A 242 -18.85 33.89 -4.00
N TYR A 243 -18.65 32.66 -4.50
CA TYR A 243 -17.39 32.25 -5.12
C TYR A 243 -17.31 32.70 -6.57
N TYR A 244 -16.11 33.13 -7.00
CA TYR A 244 -15.88 33.46 -8.40
C TYR A 244 -16.03 32.20 -9.26
N ARG A 245 -16.77 32.30 -10.36
CA ARG A 245 -17.11 31.18 -11.24
C ARG A 245 -17.07 31.59 -12.70
N ILE A 246 -16.35 30.80 -13.49
CA ILE A 246 -16.48 30.76 -14.94
C ILE A 246 -17.27 29.51 -15.32
N GLU A 247 -18.30 29.64 -16.18
CA GLU A 247 -19.07 28.48 -16.66
C GLU A 247 -18.29 27.75 -17.75
N ALA A 248 -17.46 26.81 -17.31
CA ALA A 248 -16.72 25.91 -18.18
C ALA A 248 -16.76 24.47 -17.62
N MET A 249 -16.66 23.51 -18.53
CA MET A 249 -16.69 22.09 -18.15
C MET A 249 -15.44 21.72 -17.34
N GLU A 250 -15.66 21.07 -16.20
CA GLU A 250 -14.59 20.62 -15.30
C GLU A 250 -13.64 21.74 -14.81
N TYR A 251 -14.14 22.95 -14.67
CA TYR A 251 -13.42 24.10 -14.15
C TYR A 251 -14.11 24.65 -12.90
N TYR A 252 -13.60 24.27 -11.72
CA TYR A 252 -14.29 24.46 -10.45
C TYR A 252 -13.41 25.22 -9.46
N ASN A 253 -13.94 26.27 -8.84
CA ASN A 253 -13.25 27.01 -7.79
C ASN A 253 -12.79 26.06 -6.67
N PRO A 254 -11.47 25.89 -6.44
CA PRO A 254 -10.95 24.89 -5.52
C PRO A 254 -11.26 25.21 -4.05
N VAL A 255 -11.46 26.49 -3.70
CA VAL A 255 -11.85 26.91 -2.34
C VAL A 255 -13.31 26.50 -2.06
N ALA A 256 -14.19 26.68 -3.03
CA ALA A 256 -15.58 26.22 -2.93
C ALA A 256 -15.63 24.68 -2.83
N MET A 257 -14.78 23.96 -3.58
CA MET A 257 -14.72 22.49 -3.50
C MET A 257 -14.36 21.96 -2.10
N ILE A 258 -13.68 22.76 -1.29
CA ILE A 258 -13.31 22.38 0.08
C ILE A 258 -14.35 22.84 1.09
N ASN A 259 -14.81 24.08 0.97
CA ASN A 259 -15.70 24.69 1.95
C ASN A 259 -17.14 24.18 1.84
N GLU A 260 -17.59 23.87 0.62
CA GLU A 260 -18.98 23.50 0.32
C GLU A 260 -19.21 21.97 0.32
N ARG A 261 -18.27 21.21 0.89
CA ARG A 261 -18.39 19.75 1.06
C ARG A 261 -17.89 19.31 2.41
N THR A 262 -18.75 18.65 3.15
CA THR A 262 -18.36 17.88 4.34
C THR A 262 -18.27 16.40 3.98
N SER A 263 -17.17 15.76 4.36
CA SER A 263 -17.01 14.30 4.19
C SER A 263 -16.33 13.75 5.43
N THR A 264 -17.01 12.86 6.13
CA THR A 264 -16.49 12.25 7.36
C THR A 264 -16.62 10.74 7.27
N THR A 265 -15.55 10.05 7.60
CA THR A 265 -15.53 8.60 7.72
C THR A 265 -15.19 8.21 9.16
N VAL A 266 -16.02 7.34 9.75
CA VAL A 266 -15.77 6.72 11.05
C VAL A 266 -15.51 5.24 10.83
N ASN A 267 -14.37 4.76 11.32
CA ASN A 267 -13.98 3.37 11.24
C ASN A 267 -13.73 2.82 12.65
N ASP A 268 -14.58 1.89 13.07
CA ASP A 268 -14.48 1.17 14.34
C ASP A 268 -13.97 -0.25 14.07
N ASN A 269 -12.88 -0.62 14.72
CA ASN A 269 -12.35 -1.98 14.66
C ASN A 269 -12.22 -2.52 16.10
N PHE A 270 -12.93 -3.59 16.37
CA PHE A 270 -12.91 -4.32 17.63
C PHE A 270 -12.57 -5.78 17.36
N GLY A 271 -11.65 -6.31 18.14
CA GLY A 271 -11.29 -7.70 17.99
C GLY A 271 -10.36 -8.21 19.07
N GLY A 272 -9.95 -9.44 18.88
CA GLY A 272 -9.02 -10.09 19.78
C GLY A 272 -8.75 -11.52 19.38
N ASN A 273 -7.80 -12.11 20.08
CA ASN A 273 -7.48 -13.52 19.94
C ASN A 273 -7.20 -14.14 21.31
N ALA A 274 -7.43 -15.43 21.39
CA ALA A 274 -7.08 -16.23 22.54
C ALA A 274 -6.32 -17.49 22.04
N ARG A 275 -5.19 -17.77 22.66
CA ARG A 275 -4.41 -18.99 22.48
C ARG A 275 -4.37 -19.76 23.78
N VAL A 276 -4.75 -21.03 23.70
CA VAL A 276 -4.63 -21.98 24.82
C VAL A 276 -3.62 -23.06 24.41
N THR A 277 -2.51 -23.13 25.14
CA THR A 277 -1.48 -24.15 24.97
C THR A 277 -1.58 -25.16 26.10
N LEU A 278 -1.83 -26.42 25.76
CA LEU A 278 -1.78 -27.54 26.69
C LEU A 278 -0.43 -28.26 26.58
N ASN A 279 0.39 -28.18 27.63
CA ASN A 279 1.65 -28.90 27.74
C ASN A 279 1.37 -30.32 28.22
N ILE A 280 1.48 -31.34 27.37
CA ILE A 280 1.18 -32.72 27.66
C ILE A 280 2.39 -33.35 28.37
N LYS A 281 2.54 -33.10 29.67
CA LYS A 281 3.74 -33.46 30.49
C LYS A 281 4.15 -34.93 30.43
N PRO A 282 3.22 -35.93 30.35
CA PRO A 282 3.59 -37.33 30.23
C PRO A 282 4.43 -37.65 28.97
N ILE A 283 4.27 -36.85 27.91
CA ILE A 283 5.01 -37.00 26.66
C ILE A 283 5.89 -35.76 26.51
N LYS A 284 7.17 -35.87 26.96
CA LYS A 284 8.10 -34.73 26.90
C LYS A 284 8.16 -34.13 25.51
N GLY A 285 7.87 -32.81 25.44
CA GLY A 285 7.90 -32.02 24.22
C GLY A 285 6.65 -32.03 23.41
N LEU A 286 5.56 -32.68 23.84
CA LEU A 286 4.27 -32.65 23.16
C LEU A 286 3.41 -31.50 23.72
N LYS A 287 2.92 -30.67 22.81
CA LYS A 287 2.00 -29.57 23.10
C LYS A 287 0.84 -29.56 22.11
N TRP A 288 -0.31 -29.23 22.63
CA TRP A 288 -1.49 -28.94 21.82
C TRP A 288 -1.85 -27.47 21.98
N ASP A 289 -2.06 -26.78 20.86
CA ASP A 289 -2.45 -25.38 20.82
C ASP A 289 -3.82 -25.25 20.17
N ALA A 290 -4.68 -24.41 20.74
CA ALA A 290 -5.90 -23.92 20.13
C ALA A 290 -5.87 -22.40 20.10
N PHE A 291 -6.15 -21.83 18.94
CA PHE A 291 -6.15 -20.40 18.69
C PHE A 291 -7.49 -20.00 18.09
N LEU A 292 -8.13 -19.00 18.66
CA LEU A 292 -9.34 -18.38 18.13
C LEU A 292 -9.12 -16.88 18.01
N ALA A 293 -9.41 -16.33 16.84
CA ALA A 293 -9.41 -14.88 16.61
C ALA A 293 -10.74 -14.43 16.01
N LEU A 294 -11.20 -13.30 16.48
CA LEU A 294 -12.41 -12.61 16.03
C LEU A 294 -12.05 -11.15 15.74
N SER A 295 -12.47 -10.63 14.59
CA SER A 295 -12.37 -9.22 14.25
C SER A 295 -13.67 -8.72 13.65
N ARG A 296 -14.11 -7.56 14.08
CA ARG A 296 -15.25 -6.86 13.52
C ARG A 296 -14.81 -5.43 13.17
N GLU A 297 -14.96 -5.08 11.91
CA GLU A 297 -14.75 -3.75 11.40
C GLU A 297 -16.08 -3.15 10.94
N SER A 298 -16.35 -1.91 11.32
CA SER A 298 -17.49 -1.13 10.85
C SER A 298 -16.97 0.19 10.32
N ASN A 299 -17.36 0.53 9.10
CA ASN A 299 -16.99 1.79 8.45
C ASN A 299 -18.26 2.52 8.04
N GLU A 300 -18.47 3.73 8.53
CA GLU A 300 -19.54 4.63 8.13
C GLU A 300 -18.93 5.86 7.47
N SER A 301 -19.33 6.14 6.24
CA SER A 301 -18.91 7.34 5.49
C SER A 301 -20.12 8.18 5.17
N LYS A 302 -20.04 9.46 5.50
CA LYS A 302 -21.08 10.47 5.27
C LYS A 302 -20.48 11.59 4.46
N THR A 303 -21.12 11.93 3.36
CA THR A 303 -20.73 13.06 2.51
C THR A 303 -21.95 13.92 2.22
N TYR A 304 -21.79 15.22 2.44
CA TYR A 304 -22.77 16.23 2.04
C TYR A 304 -22.07 17.29 1.19
N SER A 305 -22.70 17.68 0.10
CA SER A 305 -22.28 18.79 -0.73
C SER A 305 -23.43 19.80 -0.79
N THR A 306 -23.14 21.07 -0.47
CA THR A 306 -24.15 22.13 -0.39
C THR A 306 -24.67 22.52 -1.78
N HIS A 307 -25.66 23.39 -1.81
CA HIS A 307 -26.17 24.02 -3.03
C HIS A 307 -25.06 24.70 -3.87
N PHE A 308 -23.99 25.16 -3.22
CA PHE A 308 -22.90 25.92 -3.82
C PHE A 308 -21.70 25.08 -4.22
N TYR A 309 -21.76 23.76 -3.99
CA TYR A 309 -20.66 22.90 -4.40
C TYR A 309 -20.54 22.90 -5.93
N PRO A 310 -19.36 23.26 -6.50
CA PRO A 310 -19.27 23.71 -7.90
C PRO A 310 -19.75 22.72 -8.95
N SER A 311 -19.54 21.41 -8.74
CA SER A 311 -19.90 20.39 -9.74
C SER A 311 -21.38 20.00 -9.72
N ILE A 312 -22.16 20.46 -8.73
CA ILE A 312 -23.58 20.10 -8.57
C ILE A 312 -24.49 21.32 -8.44
N ILE A 313 -24.00 22.51 -8.78
CA ILE A 313 -24.82 23.72 -8.80
C ILE A 313 -26.07 23.49 -9.65
N GLY A 314 -27.25 23.80 -9.07
CA GLY A 314 -28.55 23.54 -9.70
C GLY A 314 -29.14 22.14 -9.40
N THR A 315 -28.51 21.35 -8.53
CA THR A 315 -29.11 20.10 -8.02
C THR A 315 -29.64 20.24 -6.59
N ASP A 316 -29.52 21.43 -5.99
CA ASP A 316 -30.02 21.77 -4.66
C ASP A 316 -29.47 20.83 -3.57
N GLY A 317 -28.14 20.67 -3.52
CA GLY A 317 -27.44 19.84 -2.54
C GLY A 317 -27.44 18.34 -2.86
N SER A 318 -26.50 17.63 -2.25
CA SER A 318 -26.34 16.18 -2.39
C SER A 318 -25.85 15.54 -1.10
N ALA A 319 -26.52 14.46 -0.68
CA ALA A 319 -26.16 13.66 0.49
C ALA A 319 -25.86 12.22 0.09
N GLU A 320 -24.83 11.64 0.70
CA GLU A 320 -24.48 10.22 0.56
C GLU A 320 -24.08 9.63 1.92
N ILE A 321 -24.62 8.44 2.25
CA ILE A 321 -24.23 7.64 3.40
C ILE A 321 -23.86 6.25 2.90
N SER A 322 -22.70 5.77 3.24
CA SER A 322 -22.29 4.41 2.99
C SER A 322 -21.83 3.72 4.26
N ASN A 323 -22.27 2.47 4.44
CA ASN A 323 -21.93 1.63 5.57
C ASN A 323 -21.27 0.35 5.04
N TYR A 324 -20.15 -0.02 5.63
CA TYR A 324 -19.43 -1.25 5.35
C TYR A 324 -19.14 -1.97 6.68
N LYS A 325 -19.38 -3.28 6.72
CA LYS A 325 -19.09 -4.11 7.89
C LYS A 325 -18.37 -5.38 7.44
N ASN A 326 -17.23 -5.65 8.05
CA ASN A 326 -16.49 -6.89 7.88
C ASN A 326 -16.42 -7.65 9.20
N ASN A 327 -16.68 -8.97 9.16
CA ASN A 327 -16.54 -9.87 10.31
C ASN A 327 -15.65 -11.02 9.88
N ASP A 328 -14.51 -11.16 10.55
CA ASP A 328 -13.56 -12.24 10.34
C ASP A 328 -13.50 -13.15 11.58
N THR A 329 -13.52 -14.44 11.31
CA THR A 329 -13.34 -15.49 12.32
C THR A 329 -12.23 -16.40 11.86
N GLN A 330 -11.23 -16.61 12.70
CA GLN A 330 -10.13 -17.55 12.46
C GLN A 330 -10.05 -18.54 13.63
N PHE A 331 -10.01 -19.82 13.31
CA PHE A 331 -9.70 -20.87 14.27
C PHE A 331 -8.51 -21.68 13.73
N GLU A 332 -7.53 -21.95 14.60
CA GLU A 332 -6.40 -22.81 14.30
C GLU A 332 -6.13 -23.75 15.47
N THR A 333 -5.83 -24.99 15.17
CA THR A 333 -5.34 -25.92 16.18
C THR A 333 -4.14 -26.67 15.67
N THR A 334 -3.14 -26.84 16.56
CA THR A 334 -1.88 -27.51 16.22
C THR A 334 -1.47 -28.49 17.29
N LEU A 335 -0.90 -29.61 16.84
CA LEU A 335 -0.18 -30.56 17.69
C LEU A 335 1.31 -30.44 17.36
N ASN A 336 2.11 -30.05 18.35
CA ASN A 336 3.53 -29.77 18.20
C ASN A 336 4.35 -30.71 19.12
N TYR A 337 5.29 -31.45 18.52
CA TYR A 337 6.20 -32.34 19.24
C TYR A 337 7.64 -31.90 19.01
N ILE A 338 8.34 -31.55 20.07
CA ILE A 338 9.75 -31.10 20.05
C ILE A 338 10.55 -31.99 20.96
N ARG A 339 11.60 -32.66 20.41
CA ARG A 339 12.48 -33.52 21.18
C ARG A 339 13.89 -33.49 20.63
N SER A 340 14.85 -33.45 21.56
CA SER A 340 16.28 -33.63 21.26
C SER A 340 16.76 -34.92 21.93
N PHE A 341 17.55 -35.72 21.19
CA PHE A 341 18.16 -36.96 21.65
C PHE A 341 19.56 -37.09 21.05
N GLY A 342 20.57 -36.94 21.90
CA GLY A 342 21.96 -36.83 21.46
C GLY A 342 22.14 -35.68 20.47
N PRO A 343 22.79 -35.92 19.30
CA PRO A 343 22.99 -34.86 18.28
C PRO A 343 21.74 -34.57 17.44
N HIS A 344 20.65 -35.28 17.64
CA HIS A 344 19.43 -35.17 16.86
C HIS A 344 18.43 -34.26 17.57
N SER A 345 17.84 -33.31 16.84
CA SER A 345 16.70 -32.51 17.29
C SER A 345 15.59 -32.61 16.24
N LEU A 346 14.41 -33.00 16.67
CA LEU A 346 13.22 -33.18 15.84
C LEU A 346 12.11 -32.27 16.35
N GLN A 347 11.48 -31.54 15.42
CA GLN A 347 10.21 -30.89 15.67
C GLN A 347 9.21 -31.34 14.59
N ALA A 348 8.06 -31.84 15.02
CA ALA A 348 6.96 -32.23 14.16
C ALA A 348 5.73 -31.42 14.54
N LEU A 349 5.04 -30.90 13.54
CA LEU A 349 3.85 -30.07 13.67
C LEU A 349 2.76 -30.62 12.76
N LEU A 350 1.55 -30.80 13.29
CA LEU A 350 0.33 -31.05 12.53
C LEU A 350 -0.66 -29.96 12.89
N GLY A 351 -1.41 -29.46 11.90
CA GLY A 351 -2.33 -28.38 12.14
C GLY A 351 -3.54 -28.35 11.22
N TYR A 352 -4.56 -27.68 11.70
CA TYR A 352 -5.81 -27.38 11.01
C TYR A 352 -6.10 -25.90 11.15
N THR A 353 -6.52 -25.25 10.06
CA THR A 353 -6.93 -23.83 10.01
C THR A 353 -8.32 -23.73 9.39
N TYR A 354 -9.18 -22.96 10.01
CA TYR A 354 -10.47 -22.51 9.47
C TYR A 354 -10.53 -21.00 9.52
N GLN A 355 -10.99 -20.38 8.44
CA GLN A 355 -11.26 -18.93 8.40
C GLN A 355 -12.56 -18.67 7.64
N LYS A 356 -13.35 -17.73 8.14
CA LYS A 356 -14.55 -17.21 7.48
C LYS A 356 -14.58 -15.70 7.56
N GLY A 357 -14.66 -15.05 6.39
CA GLY A 357 -14.93 -13.63 6.26
C GLY A 357 -16.38 -13.41 5.77
N THR A 358 -17.02 -12.37 6.28
CA THR A 358 -18.34 -11.92 5.83
C THR A 358 -18.35 -10.41 5.75
N GLU A 359 -18.63 -9.91 4.56
CA GLU A 359 -18.71 -8.50 4.24
C GLU A 359 -20.15 -8.10 3.94
N ASN A 360 -20.58 -6.97 4.48
CA ASN A 360 -21.89 -6.39 4.21
C ASN A 360 -21.69 -4.91 3.92
N SER A 361 -22.31 -4.40 2.86
CA SER A 361 -22.36 -2.98 2.56
C SER A 361 -23.79 -2.53 2.33
N ALA A 362 -24.06 -1.29 2.66
CA ALA A 362 -25.30 -0.59 2.33
C ALA A 362 -24.98 0.86 2.01
N GLY A 363 -25.59 1.41 0.99
CA GLY A 363 -25.42 2.81 0.59
C GLY A 363 -26.77 3.44 0.26
N MET A 364 -26.88 4.73 0.57
CA MET A 364 -28.00 5.57 0.22
C MET A 364 -27.49 6.94 -0.23
N SER A 365 -28.13 7.51 -1.22
CA SER A 365 -27.86 8.86 -1.72
C SER A 365 -29.15 9.57 -2.10
N ASN A 366 -29.17 10.89 -1.93
CA ASN A 366 -30.29 11.73 -2.36
C ASN A 366 -29.78 13.12 -2.76
N VAL A 367 -30.62 13.86 -3.48
CA VAL A 367 -30.37 15.22 -3.94
C VAL A 367 -31.62 16.07 -3.81
N GLY A 368 -31.46 17.39 -3.90
CA GLY A 368 -32.60 18.33 -3.87
C GLY A 368 -33.12 18.59 -2.46
N PHE A 369 -32.26 19.18 -1.63
CA PHE A 369 -32.59 19.58 -0.26
C PHE A 369 -32.98 21.06 -0.22
N ASP A 370 -34.00 21.41 0.57
CA ASP A 370 -34.42 22.79 0.75
C ASP A 370 -33.42 23.60 1.59
N PHE A 371 -32.64 22.92 2.46
CA PHE A 371 -31.71 23.55 3.40
C PHE A 371 -30.44 22.71 3.53
N ASP A 372 -29.27 23.35 3.60
CA ASP A 372 -27.97 22.71 3.79
C ASP A 372 -27.70 22.29 5.24
N ASP A 373 -28.35 22.94 6.23
CA ASP A 373 -28.06 22.75 7.67
C ASP A 373 -28.33 21.32 8.18
N THR A 374 -29.20 20.57 7.52
CA THR A 374 -29.50 19.18 7.92
C THR A 374 -28.41 18.20 7.47
N GLU A 375 -27.61 18.57 6.48
CA GLU A 375 -26.57 17.72 5.88
C GLU A 375 -27.08 16.29 5.59
N THR A 376 -26.40 15.28 6.14
CA THR A 376 -26.79 13.85 6.00
C THR A 376 -27.77 13.37 7.08
N ASN A 377 -28.22 14.22 8.03
CA ASN A 377 -29.05 13.79 9.15
C ASN A 377 -30.49 13.50 8.77
N ASP A 378 -30.98 14.08 7.67
CA ASP A 378 -32.28 13.77 7.09
C ASP A 378 -32.19 13.58 5.57
N ILE A 379 -31.56 12.47 5.15
CA ILE A 379 -31.38 12.15 3.73
C ILE A 379 -32.70 11.89 3.01
N GLY A 380 -33.75 11.57 3.76
CA GLY A 380 -35.09 11.32 3.21
C GLY A 380 -35.80 12.57 2.74
N SER A 381 -35.44 13.77 3.23
CA SER A 381 -36.10 15.05 2.87
C SER A 381 -35.79 15.52 1.46
N GLY A 382 -34.71 15.00 0.83
CA GLY A 382 -34.36 15.39 -0.54
C GLY A 382 -35.41 14.97 -1.58
N THR A 383 -35.75 15.89 -2.49
CA THR A 383 -36.77 15.70 -3.55
C THR A 383 -36.37 14.66 -4.59
N GLY A 384 -35.07 14.31 -4.68
CA GLY A 384 -34.55 13.29 -5.59
C GLY A 384 -35.21 11.92 -5.41
N LEU A 385 -35.66 11.58 -4.21
CA LEU A 385 -36.40 10.34 -3.93
C LEU A 385 -37.72 10.30 -4.74
N LEU A 386 -38.47 11.37 -4.76
CA LEU A 386 -39.72 11.49 -5.50
C LEU A 386 -39.46 11.49 -7.02
N ASN A 387 -38.35 12.02 -7.45
CA ASN A 387 -37.96 12.17 -8.86
C ASN A 387 -37.16 10.99 -9.42
N GLY A 388 -36.99 9.90 -8.62
CA GLY A 388 -36.22 8.71 -9.03
C GLY A 388 -34.73 8.95 -9.17
N LYS A 389 -34.18 10.01 -8.54
CA LYS A 389 -32.74 10.34 -8.53
C LYS A 389 -32.02 9.85 -7.26
N ALA A 390 -32.76 9.37 -6.26
CA ALA A 390 -32.17 8.78 -5.06
C ALA A 390 -31.59 7.39 -5.35
N GLY A 391 -30.46 7.07 -4.72
CA GLY A 391 -29.80 5.76 -4.82
C GLY A 391 -29.98 4.94 -3.56
N LEU A 392 -30.30 3.65 -3.72
CA LEU A 392 -30.25 2.65 -2.65
C LEU A 392 -29.48 1.43 -3.13
N SER A 393 -28.53 0.98 -2.33
CA SER A 393 -27.72 -0.21 -2.63
C SER A 393 -27.46 -1.05 -1.38
N SER A 394 -27.39 -2.36 -1.55
CA SER A 394 -26.89 -3.24 -0.52
C SER A 394 -26.21 -4.45 -1.15
N TYR A 395 -25.20 -4.95 -0.46
CA TYR A 395 -24.43 -6.09 -0.91
C TYR A 395 -23.95 -6.91 0.27
N LYS A 396 -23.96 -8.24 0.13
CA LYS A 396 -23.43 -9.16 1.12
C LYS A 396 -22.64 -10.26 0.45
N GLU A 397 -21.43 -10.48 0.93
CA GLU A 397 -20.60 -11.59 0.47
C GLU A 397 -19.92 -12.32 1.61
N SER A 398 -19.46 -13.54 1.33
CA SER A 398 -18.70 -14.32 2.28
C SER A 398 -17.76 -15.28 1.58
N HIS A 399 -16.68 -15.59 2.27
CA HIS A 399 -15.75 -16.62 1.85
C HIS A 399 -15.34 -17.51 3.03
N THR A 400 -14.98 -18.73 2.71
CA THR A 400 -14.50 -19.72 3.69
C THR A 400 -13.20 -20.32 3.17
N TYR A 401 -12.24 -20.47 4.07
CA TYR A 401 -10.96 -21.07 3.83
C TYR A 401 -10.68 -22.14 4.88
N ILE A 402 -10.18 -23.31 4.44
CA ILE A 402 -9.84 -24.44 5.30
C ILE A 402 -8.46 -24.94 4.88
N GLY A 403 -7.58 -25.23 5.85
CA GLY A 403 -6.26 -25.76 5.60
C GLY A 403 -5.89 -26.88 6.54
N PHE A 404 -5.28 -27.94 6.01
CA PHE A 404 -4.61 -29.00 6.77
C PHE A 404 -3.11 -28.92 6.46
N PHE A 405 -2.26 -28.97 7.48
CA PHE A 405 -0.83 -28.83 7.26
C PHE A 405 -0.01 -29.69 8.22
N GLY A 406 1.15 -30.10 7.74
CA GLY A 406 2.15 -30.77 8.54
C GLY A 406 3.55 -30.27 8.20
N ARG A 407 4.43 -30.20 9.19
CA ARG A 407 5.84 -29.82 9.02
C ARG A 407 6.72 -30.63 9.94
N VAL A 408 7.85 -31.07 9.39
CA VAL A 408 8.93 -31.70 10.15
C VAL A 408 10.19 -30.88 9.98
N LEU A 409 10.78 -30.46 11.09
CA LEU A 409 12.10 -29.85 11.17
C LEU A 409 13.05 -30.85 11.80
N TYR A 410 14.17 -31.09 11.15
CA TYR A 410 15.23 -31.99 11.64
C TYR A 410 16.55 -31.25 11.66
N ASN A 411 17.27 -31.37 12.76
CA ASN A 411 18.57 -30.80 12.96
C ASN A 411 19.50 -31.87 13.51
N TYR A 412 20.60 -32.12 12.78
CA TYR A 412 21.65 -33.03 13.21
C TYR A 412 22.89 -32.24 13.64
N ASP A 413 23.26 -32.40 14.92
CA ASP A 413 24.44 -31.78 15.54
C ASP A 413 24.57 -30.27 15.32
N GLN A 414 23.45 -29.57 15.15
CA GLN A 414 23.41 -28.16 14.77
C GLN A 414 24.19 -27.82 13.48
N ARG A 415 24.53 -28.82 12.66
CA ARG A 415 25.29 -28.69 11.42
C ARG A 415 24.39 -28.81 10.19
N TYR A 416 23.56 -29.86 10.17
CA TYR A 416 22.68 -30.15 9.04
C TYR A 416 21.25 -29.92 9.45
N LEU A 417 20.57 -29.03 8.73
CA LEU A 417 19.22 -28.62 8.98
C LEU A 417 18.34 -29.03 7.81
N ALA A 418 17.20 -29.63 8.07
CA ALA A 418 16.22 -29.98 7.05
C ALA A 418 14.81 -29.61 7.52
N SER A 419 14.00 -29.11 6.60
CA SER A 419 12.57 -28.85 6.82
C SER A 419 11.78 -29.42 5.65
N VAL A 420 10.71 -30.15 5.97
CA VAL A 420 9.73 -30.59 4.97
C VAL A 420 8.35 -30.19 5.47
N SER A 421 7.57 -29.56 4.63
CA SER A 421 6.18 -29.21 4.92
C SER A 421 5.27 -29.57 3.77
N LEU A 422 4.05 -29.95 4.12
CA LEU A 422 2.99 -30.22 3.17
C LEU A 422 1.71 -29.56 3.68
N ARG A 423 1.04 -28.84 2.79
CA ARG A 423 -0.24 -28.20 3.09
C ARG A 423 -1.28 -28.51 2.02
N ARG A 424 -2.52 -28.74 2.46
CA ARG A 424 -3.69 -28.88 1.60
C ARG A 424 -4.72 -27.84 1.97
N ASP A 425 -4.98 -26.92 1.07
CA ASP A 425 -5.89 -25.78 1.27
C ASP A 425 -7.09 -25.86 0.36
N GLY A 426 -8.26 -25.49 0.91
CA GLY A 426 -9.51 -25.35 0.19
C GLY A 426 -10.11 -23.97 0.38
N SER A 427 -10.64 -23.38 -0.70
CA SER A 427 -11.29 -22.07 -0.68
C SER A 427 -12.61 -22.09 -1.45
N SER A 428 -13.60 -21.38 -0.90
CA SER A 428 -14.90 -21.21 -1.55
C SER A 428 -14.87 -20.33 -2.79
N ARG A 429 -13.78 -19.56 -3.00
CA ARG A 429 -13.64 -18.63 -4.13
C ARG A 429 -13.45 -19.33 -5.46
N PHE A 430 -12.88 -20.54 -5.46
CA PHE A 430 -12.58 -21.32 -6.66
C PHE A 430 -13.76 -22.12 -7.19
N GLY A 431 -13.64 -22.53 -8.45
CA GLY A 431 -14.61 -23.36 -9.13
C GLY A 431 -14.85 -24.70 -8.43
N LYS A 432 -16.03 -25.27 -8.64
CA LYS A 432 -16.44 -26.51 -7.97
C LYS A 432 -15.46 -27.68 -8.17
N ASN A 433 -14.71 -27.68 -9.29
CA ASN A 433 -13.78 -28.72 -9.66
C ASN A 433 -12.39 -28.56 -9.02
N ASN A 434 -12.01 -27.33 -8.60
CA ASN A 434 -10.63 -26.97 -8.19
C ASN A 434 -10.54 -26.23 -6.85
N LYS A 435 -11.48 -26.46 -5.93
CA LYS A 435 -11.47 -25.79 -4.61
C LYS A 435 -10.24 -26.10 -3.77
N TRP A 436 -9.62 -27.27 -3.96
CA TRP A 436 -8.51 -27.75 -3.15
C TRP A 436 -7.18 -27.73 -3.91
N GLY A 437 -6.12 -27.28 -3.24
CA GLY A 437 -4.75 -27.29 -3.75
C GLY A 437 -3.76 -27.97 -2.78
N TRP A 438 -2.65 -28.51 -3.32
CA TRP A 438 -1.53 -29.06 -2.55
C TRP A 438 -0.31 -28.15 -2.69
N PHE A 439 0.35 -27.88 -1.57
CA PHE A 439 1.45 -26.92 -1.46
C PHE A 439 2.61 -27.53 -0.66
N PRO A 440 3.50 -28.28 -1.33
CA PRO A 440 4.71 -28.83 -0.71
C PRO A 440 5.80 -27.78 -0.59
N ALA A 441 6.66 -27.90 0.46
CA ALA A 441 7.88 -27.14 0.55
C ALA A 441 8.98 -27.94 1.27
N VAL A 442 10.23 -27.68 0.86
CA VAL A 442 11.43 -28.29 1.44
C VAL A 442 12.52 -27.22 1.58
N SER A 443 13.27 -27.28 2.67
CA SER A 443 14.47 -26.48 2.82
C SER A 443 15.59 -27.26 3.50
N LEU A 444 16.82 -26.97 3.08
CA LEU A 444 18.05 -27.56 3.62
C LEU A 444 19.00 -26.44 4.07
N GLY A 445 19.74 -26.68 5.10
CA GLY A 445 20.76 -25.79 5.60
C GLY A 445 22.01 -26.55 6.09
N TRP A 446 23.16 -26.02 5.74
CA TRP A 446 24.45 -26.55 6.17
C TRP A 446 25.26 -25.45 6.87
N ARG A 447 25.53 -25.64 8.16
CA ARG A 447 26.36 -24.73 8.96
C ARG A 447 27.80 -25.18 8.85
N ILE A 448 28.47 -24.66 7.82
CA ILE A 448 29.85 -25.04 7.45
C ILE A 448 30.82 -24.67 8.58
N SER A 449 30.59 -23.55 9.28
CA SER A 449 31.38 -23.11 10.43
C SER A 449 31.46 -24.12 11.59
N ARG A 450 30.53 -25.08 11.63
CA ARG A 450 30.49 -26.15 12.63
C ARG A 450 31.29 -27.38 12.23
N GLU A 451 31.82 -27.43 11.01
CA GLU A 451 32.68 -28.52 10.55
C GLU A 451 34.09 -28.43 11.18
N ALA A 452 34.73 -29.57 11.35
CA ALA A 452 36.03 -29.65 12.03
C ALA A 452 37.11 -28.76 11.40
N PHE A 453 37.05 -28.55 10.08
CA PHE A 453 38.01 -27.75 9.32
C PHE A 453 37.82 -26.21 9.44
N LEU A 454 36.66 -25.73 9.95
CA LEU A 454 36.38 -24.32 10.15
C LEU A 454 36.05 -23.95 11.60
N ARG A 455 35.81 -24.94 12.46
CA ARG A 455 35.36 -24.73 13.84
C ARG A 455 36.31 -23.87 14.65
N ASP A 456 37.61 -23.97 14.42
CA ASP A 456 38.65 -23.29 15.17
C ASP A 456 39.12 -21.98 14.51
N VAL A 457 38.42 -21.49 13.49
CA VAL A 457 38.70 -20.20 12.83
C VAL A 457 38.08 -19.06 13.66
N GLU A 458 38.87 -18.35 14.44
CA GLU A 458 38.45 -17.37 15.45
C GLU A 458 37.63 -16.19 14.86
N TRP A 459 37.93 -15.74 13.62
CA TRP A 459 37.23 -14.62 12.98
C TRP A 459 35.89 -15.02 12.33
N LEU A 460 35.65 -16.34 12.18
CA LEU A 460 34.43 -16.88 11.52
C LEU A 460 33.47 -17.43 12.59
N ASN A 461 32.47 -16.68 12.99
CA ASN A 461 31.50 -17.10 14.00
C ASN A 461 30.42 -18.01 13.42
N GLU A 462 29.92 -17.69 12.20
CA GLU A 462 28.93 -18.49 11.49
C GLU A 462 29.19 -18.42 10.00
N LEU A 463 29.10 -19.55 9.34
CA LEU A 463 28.98 -19.65 7.88
C LEU A 463 27.96 -20.74 7.58
N LYS A 464 26.84 -20.34 6.97
CA LYS A 464 25.73 -21.23 6.66
C LYS A 464 25.32 -21.04 5.22
N ILE A 465 25.21 -22.14 4.50
CA ILE A 465 24.54 -22.18 3.18
C ILE A 465 23.13 -22.76 3.41
N ARG A 466 22.16 -22.18 2.74
CA ARG A 466 20.77 -22.65 2.80
C ARG A 466 20.16 -22.66 1.40
N GLY A 467 19.27 -23.62 1.17
CA GLY A 467 18.50 -23.72 -0.06
C GLY A 467 17.09 -24.18 0.24
N GLY A 468 16.14 -23.72 -0.54
CA GLY A 468 14.75 -24.05 -0.37
C GLY A 468 13.99 -24.08 -1.68
N TYR A 469 12.97 -24.93 -1.73
CA TYR A 469 11.97 -24.96 -2.78
C TYR A 469 10.59 -25.01 -2.13
N GLY A 470 9.66 -24.18 -2.60
CA GLY A 470 8.30 -24.15 -2.08
C GLY A 470 7.29 -23.83 -3.17
N VAL A 471 6.12 -24.45 -3.04
CA VAL A 471 4.94 -24.14 -3.84
C VAL A 471 3.91 -23.46 -2.95
N THR A 472 3.41 -22.30 -3.37
CA THR A 472 2.34 -21.58 -2.70
C THR A 472 1.24 -21.24 -3.71
N GLY A 473 0.02 -20.96 -3.22
CA GLY A 473 -1.11 -20.59 -4.09
C GLY A 473 -1.62 -19.20 -3.76
N ASN A 474 -2.26 -18.52 -4.72
CA ASN A 474 -2.93 -17.25 -4.49
C ASN A 474 -4.45 -17.40 -4.61
N GLN A 475 -5.20 -16.80 -3.68
CA GLN A 475 -6.67 -16.76 -3.65
C GLN A 475 -7.20 -15.33 -3.41
N ASP A 476 -6.32 -14.33 -3.45
CA ASP A 476 -6.68 -12.96 -3.12
C ASP A 476 -7.30 -12.23 -4.33
N PHE A 477 -8.56 -12.59 -4.60
CA PHE A 477 -9.41 -11.97 -5.61
C PHE A 477 -10.88 -11.98 -5.12
N SER A 478 -11.74 -11.20 -5.78
CA SER A 478 -13.15 -11.02 -5.39
C SER A 478 -13.91 -12.34 -5.30
N ASN A 479 -14.85 -12.42 -4.35
CA ASN A 479 -15.70 -13.60 -4.17
C ASN A 479 -16.59 -13.88 -5.38
N TYR A 480 -17.05 -15.11 -5.50
CA TYR A 480 -18.05 -15.58 -6.49
C TYR A 480 -17.66 -15.48 -7.98
N LYS A 481 -16.37 -15.15 -8.32
CA LYS A 481 -15.90 -15.10 -9.72
C LYS A 481 -16.06 -16.41 -10.50
N SER A 482 -16.19 -17.55 -9.79
CA SER A 482 -16.44 -18.88 -10.40
C SER A 482 -17.92 -19.16 -10.68
N LEU A 483 -18.84 -18.34 -10.15
CA LEU A 483 -20.27 -18.58 -10.20
C LEU A 483 -20.95 -17.70 -11.26
N ILE A 484 -22.11 -18.17 -11.75
CA ILE A 484 -23.02 -17.31 -12.46
C ILE A 484 -23.81 -16.48 -11.43
N LEU A 485 -23.65 -15.17 -11.48
CA LEU A 485 -24.45 -14.24 -10.69
C LEU A 485 -25.59 -13.71 -11.56
N MET A 486 -26.71 -13.39 -10.93
CA MET A 486 -27.88 -12.80 -11.60
C MET A 486 -28.00 -11.32 -11.20
N THR A 487 -28.39 -10.48 -12.15
CA THR A 487 -28.73 -9.08 -11.92
C THR A 487 -30.10 -8.77 -12.50
N THR A 488 -30.71 -7.68 -12.04
CA THR A 488 -32.00 -7.21 -12.63
C THR A 488 -31.77 -6.70 -14.05
N ALA A 489 -32.65 -7.10 -14.96
CA ALA A 489 -32.60 -6.75 -16.39
C ALA A 489 -33.67 -5.74 -16.79
N GLY A 490 -34.21 -4.98 -15.83
CA GLY A 490 -35.33 -4.07 -16.05
C GLY A 490 -36.67 -4.73 -15.75
N LYS A 491 -37.70 -4.27 -16.41
CA LYS A 491 -39.07 -4.76 -16.20
C LYS A 491 -39.69 -5.24 -17.53
N PHE A 492 -40.49 -6.28 -17.43
CA PHE A 492 -41.26 -6.84 -18.51
C PHE A 492 -42.76 -6.72 -18.19
N TRP A 493 -43.53 -6.21 -19.15
CA TRP A 493 -44.97 -6.10 -18.99
C TRP A 493 -45.64 -7.47 -19.24
N TYR A 494 -46.32 -8.00 -18.25
CA TYR A 494 -46.99 -9.29 -18.34
C TYR A 494 -48.31 -9.27 -17.55
N ASN A 495 -49.38 -9.67 -18.18
CA ASN A 495 -50.70 -9.80 -17.58
C ASN A 495 -51.19 -8.56 -16.77
N GLY A 496 -50.93 -7.37 -17.33
CA GLY A 496 -51.36 -6.12 -16.68
C GLY A 496 -50.41 -5.53 -15.63
N GLU A 497 -49.25 -6.15 -15.39
CA GLU A 497 -48.29 -5.72 -14.39
C GLU A 497 -46.85 -5.66 -14.93
N TRP A 498 -46.04 -4.78 -14.36
CA TRP A 498 -44.60 -4.72 -14.61
C TRP A 498 -43.86 -5.68 -13.69
N ILE A 499 -43.30 -6.75 -14.25
CA ILE A 499 -42.51 -7.75 -13.49
C ILE A 499 -41.02 -7.47 -13.67
N ASN A 500 -40.25 -7.54 -12.56
CA ASN A 500 -38.81 -7.46 -12.66
C ASN A 500 -38.24 -8.69 -13.37
N THR A 501 -37.34 -8.48 -14.31
CA THR A 501 -36.62 -9.54 -15.00
C THR A 501 -35.19 -9.67 -14.48
N TYR A 502 -34.60 -10.83 -14.63
CA TYR A 502 -33.25 -11.13 -14.22
C TYR A 502 -32.44 -11.70 -15.39
N GLN A 503 -31.16 -11.33 -15.45
CA GLN A 503 -30.22 -11.85 -16.43
C GLN A 503 -28.90 -12.21 -15.76
N PRO A 504 -28.07 -13.08 -16.37
CA PRO A 504 -26.71 -13.29 -15.91
C PRO A 504 -25.92 -11.98 -15.84
N ALA A 505 -25.05 -11.85 -14.84
CA ALA A 505 -24.18 -10.69 -14.65
C ALA A 505 -22.72 -10.94 -15.08
N SER A 506 -22.33 -12.21 -15.25
CA SER A 506 -20.97 -12.61 -15.65
C SER A 506 -20.96 -14.01 -16.26
N ASN A 507 -19.91 -14.33 -17.02
CA ASN A 507 -19.63 -15.69 -17.42
C ASN A 507 -19.16 -16.52 -16.23
N PRO A 508 -19.74 -17.73 -15.96
CA PRO A 508 -19.26 -18.60 -14.90
C PRO A 508 -17.97 -19.34 -15.31
N ASN A 509 -17.13 -19.65 -14.34
CA ASN A 509 -15.96 -20.51 -14.55
C ASN A 509 -15.88 -21.62 -13.49
N PRO A 510 -16.50 -22.81 -13.72
CA PRO A 510 -16.45 -23.91 -12.76
C PRO A 510 -15.06 -24.53 -12.59
N ASP A 511 -14.14 -24.26 -13.53
CA ASP A 511 -12.76 -24.76 -13.55
C ASP A 511 -11.73 -23.75 -13.03
N LEU A 512 -12.19 -22.59 -12.53
CA LEU A 512 -11.34 -21.61 -11.91
C LEU A 512 -10.50 -22.24 -10.80
N GLN A 513 -9.17 -22.11 -10.89
CA GLN A 513 -8.21 -22.77 -10.03
C GLN A 513 -7.20 -21.81 -9.42
N TRP A 514 -6.37 -22.35 -8.52
CA TRP A 514 -5.31 -21.63 -7.83
C TRP A 514 -4.22 -21.14 -8.81
N GLU A 515 -3.81 -19.87 -8.69
CA GLU A 515 -2.49 -19.49 -9.16
C GLU A 515 -1.45 -20.23 -8.33
N LYS A 516 -0.45 -20.83 -8.95
CA LYS A 516 0.60 -21.58 -8.28
C LYS A 516 1.96 -20.90 -8.47
N LYS A 517 2.49 -20.38 -7.38
CA LYS A 517 3.86 -19.85 -7.35
C LYS A 517 4.82 -20.95 -6.90
N LYS A 518 5.81 -21.23 -7.73
CA LYS A 518 6.95 -22.10 -7.45
C LYS A 518 8.18 -21.23 -7.24
N GLU A 519 8.87 -21.39 -6.13
CA GLU A 519 10.03 -20.58 -5.78
C GLU A 519 11.19 -21.46 -5.34
N PHE A 520 12.36 -21.23 -5.96
CA PHE A 520 13.65 -21.72 -5.53
C PHE A 520 14.44 -20.56 -4.93
N ASN A 521 15.04 -20.79 -3.76
CA ASN A 521 15.92 -19.83 -3.10
C ASN A 521 17.21 -20.52 -2.66
N ILE A 522 18.35 -19.83 -2.85
CA ILE A 522 19.63 -20.21 -2.26
C ILE A 522 20.22 -19.01 -1.54
N GLY A 523 20.73 -19.22 -0.34
CA GLY A 523 21.27 -18.16 0.51
C GLY A 523 22.55 -18.55 1.24
N LEU A 524 23.32 -17.50 1.53
CA LEU A 524 24.54 -17.56 2.33
C LEU A 524 24.40 -16.60 3.51
N ASP A 525 24.60 -17.11 4.73
CA ASP A 525 24.65 -16.32 5.96
C ASP A 525 26.05 -16.43 6.57
N ALA A 526 26.73 -15.29 6.73
CA ALA A 526 28.05 -15.21 7.34
C ALA A 526 28.06 -14.22 8.52
N GLN A 527 28.63 -14.64 9.65
CA GLN A 527 28.89 -13.78 10.81
C GLN A 527 30.39 -13.82 11.10
N LEU A 528 31.01 -12.66 11.11
CA LEU A 528 32.45 -12.49 11.16
C LEU A 528 32.85 -11.56 12.30
N PHE A 529 34.09 -11.71 12.81
CA PHE A 529 34.72 -10.81 13.76
C PHE A 529 33.90 -10.63 15.06
N ASN A 530 33.58 -11.75 15.74
CA ASN A 530 32.71 -11.76 16.92
C ASN A 530 31.32 -11.17 16.63
N SER A 531 30.74 -11.55 15.49
CA SER A 531 29.44 -11.08 14.98
C SER A 531 29.37 -9.56 14.76
N ARG A 532 30.55 -8.89 14.61
CA ARG A 532 30.58 -7.46 14.26
C ARG A 532 30.27 -7.17 12.80
N LEU A 533 30.42 -8.16 11.94
CA LEU A 533 30.04 -8.10 10.52
C LEU A 533 29.12 -9.27 10.20
N ASN A 534 27.89 -8.98 9.80
CA ASN A 534 26.92 -9.97 9.36
C ASN A 534 26.61 -9.70 7.89
N VAL A 535 26.73 -10.74 7.07
CA VAL A 535 26.45 -10.69 5.64
C VAL A 535 25.43 -11.75 5.30
N THR A 536 24.35 -11.36 4.65
CA THR A 536 23.34 -12.27 4.08
C THR A 536 23.21 -12.00 2.60
N PHE A 537 23.39 -13.04 1.82
CA PHE A 537 23.21 -13.02 0.36
C PHE A 537 22.13 -14.03 -0.01
N ASP A 538 21.16 -13.63 -0.86
CA ASP A 538 20.10 -14.47 -1.39
C ASP A 538 20.06 -14.36 -2.91
N TYR A 539 19.90 -15.49 -3.59
CA TYR A 539 19.42 -15.60 -4.96
C TYR A 539 18.09 -16.32 -4.96
N TYR A 540 17.12 -15.79 -5.70
CA TYR A 540 15.82 -16.42 -5.86
C TYR A 540 15.39 -16.46 -7.33
N HIS A 541 14.66 -17.52 -7.66
CA HIS A 541 13.94 -17.69 -8.91
C HIS A 541 12.52 -18.17 -8.59
N ARG A 542 11.53 -17.40 -8.99
CA ARG A 542 10.12 -17.69 -8.76
C ARG A 542 9.34 -17.63 -10.06
N THR A 543 8.42 -18.57 -10.23
CA THR A 543 7.51 -18.64 -11.37
C THR A 543 6.09 -18.77 -10.85
N THR A 544 5.18 -17.95 -11.33
CA THR A 544 3.75 -18.08 -11.09
C THR A 544 3.07 -18.59 -12.34
N ASP A 545 2.48 -19.78 -12.25
CA ASP A 545 1.70 -20.40 -13.32
C ASP A 545 0.21 -20.22 -13.07
N ASN A 546 -0.61 -20.33 -14.11
CA ASN A 546 -2.08 -20.20 -14.05
C ASN A 546 -2.51 -18.83 -13.52
N LEU A 547 -1.97 -17.76 -14.07
CA LEU A 547 -2.29 -16.39 -13.67
C LEU A 547 -3.78 -16.10 -13.87
N LEU A 548 -4.37 -15.44 -12.89
CA LEU A 548 -5.76 -14.99 -12.93
C LEU A 548 -5.88 -13.67 -13.69
N TYR A 549 -6.78 -13.62 -14.67
CA TYR A 549 -7.06 -12.41 -15.43
C TYR A 549 -8.44 -12.43 -16.07
N ASN A 550 -8.97 -11.25 -16.42
CA ASN A 550 -10.19 -11.10 -17.23
C ASN A 550 -9.83 -11.15 -18.70
N TYR A 551 -9.96 -12.31 -19.32
CA TYR A 551 -9.69 -12.48 -20.75
C TYR A 551 -10.88 -12.05 -21.59
N THR A 552 -10.57 -11.42 -22.73
CA THR A 552 -11.57 -11.15 -23.76
C THR A 552 -11.91 -12.45 -24.48
N VAL A 553 -13.21 -12.76 -24.55
CA VAL A 553 -13.76 -13.98 -25.17
C VAL A 553 -14.79 -13.61 -26.23
N PRO A 554 -15.00 -14.47 -27.25
CA PRO A 554 -15.97 -14.22 -28.29
C PRO A 554 -17.41 -14.36 -27.77
N THR A 555 -18.29 -13.50 -28.26
CA THR A 555 -19.73 -13.56 -27.99
C THR A 555 -20.47 -13.74 -29.33
N PRO A 556 -21.14 -14.87 -29.63
CA PRO A 556 -21.18 -16.13 -28.86
C PRO A 556 -19.91 -16.96 -28.99
N PRO A 557 -19.66 -18.04 -28.20
CA PRO A 557 -20.63 -18.73 -27.34
C PRO A 557 -20.79 -18.17 -25.93
N TYR A 558 -19.86 -17.27 -25.50
CA TYR A 558 -19.97 -16.67 -24.18
C TYR A 558 -21.07 -15.60 -24.14
N ILE A 559 -21.70 -15.42 -22.97
CA ILE A 559 -22.76 -14.43 -22.78
C ILE A 559 -22.16 -13.00 -22.75
N PHE A 560 -20.98 -12.87 -22.13
CA PHE A 560 -20.22 -11.61 -22.01
C PHE A 560 -18.87 -11.74 -22.70
N ASN A 561 -18.32 -10.62 -23.13
CA ASN A 561 -17.04 -10.55 -23.84
C ASN A 561 -15.80 -10.73 -22.94
N THR A 562 -16.00 -11.02 -21.65
CA THR A 562 -14.89 -11.27 -20.71
C THR A 562 -15.17 -12.51 -19.87
N LEU A 563 -14.11 -13.27 -19.58
CA LEU A 563 -14.11 -14.42 -18.69
C LEU A 563 -12.96 -14.32 -17.69
N PHE A 564 -13.27 -14.41 -16.39
CA PHE A 564 -12.25 -14.50 -15.36
C PHE A 564 -11.71 -15.93 -15.30
N THR A 565 -10.47 -16.13 -15.71
CA THR A 565 -9.88 -17.45 -15.88
C THR A 565 -8.37 -17.49 -15.63
N ASN A 566 -7.81 -18.69 -15.62
CA ASN A 566 -6.40 -18.96 -15.36
C ASN A 566 -5.63 -19.12 -16.68
N VAL A 567 -4.89 -18.11 -17.09
CA VAL A 567 -4.01 -18.15 -18.26
C VAL A 567 -2.73 -17.39 -17.97
N GLY A 568 -1.60 -17.92 -18.42
CA GLY A 568 -0.34 -17.19 -18.41
C GLY A 568 0.63 -17.62 -17.31
N LYS A 569 1.81 -17.01 -17.41
CA LYS A 569 2.98 -17.30 -16.58
C LYS A 569 3.85 -16.06 -16.44
N VAL A 570 4.27 -15.76 -15.20
CA VAL A 570 5.22 -14.68 -14.89
C VAL A 570 6.40 -15.26 -14.11
N THR A 571 7.60 -14.83 -14.47
CA THR A 571 8.84 -15.17 -13.77
C THR A 571 9.46 -13.93 -13.15
N ASN A 572 9.87 -14.04 -11.89
CA ASN A 572 10.69 -13.09 -11.16
C ASN A 572 11.98 -13.77 -10.71
N GLN A 573 13.12 -13.13 -10.91
CA GLN A 573 14.39 -13.58 -10.37
C GLN A 573 15.23 -12.40 -9.91
N GLY A 574 16.06 -12.64 -8.88
CA GLY A 574 16.86 -11.55 -8.36
C GLY A 574 17.89 -11.97 -7.35
N VAL A 575 18.70 -10.99 -6.98
CA VAL A 575 19.72 -11.10 -5.93
C VAL A 575 19.48 -10.05 -4.85
N GLU A 576 19.72 -10.43 -3.61
CA GLU A 576 19.59 -9.59 -2.43
C GLU A 576 20.86 -9.71 -1.59
N LEU A 577 21.40 -8.57 -1.15
CA LEU A 577 22.55 -8.50 -0.25
C LEU A 577 22.19 -7.62 0.95
N THR A 578 22.46 -8.13 2.13
CA THR A 578 22.35 -7.38 3.38
C THR A 578 23.70 -7.44 4.10
N ILE A 579 24.26 -6.28 4.44
CA ILE A 579 25.47 -6.15 5.22
C ILE A 579 25.15 -5.34 6.47
N SER A 580 25.27 -5.94 7.65
CA SER A 580 25.14 -5.26 8.94
C SER A 580 26.46 -5.31 9.67
N ALA A 581 26.99 -4.16 10.08
CA ALA A 581 28.28 -4.06 10.72
C ALA A 581 28.23 -3.16 11.96
N ILE A 582 29.13 -3.45 12.91
CA ILE A 582 29.48 -2.59 14.04
C ILE A 582 30.96 -2.21 13.88
N PRO A 583 31.29 -1.22 13.00
CA PRO A 583 32.67 -0.86 12.68
C PRO A 583 33.43 -0.38 13.93
N VAL A 584 32.75 0.41 14.78
CA VAL A 584 33.33 0.96 15.99
C VAL A 584 32.48 0.58 17.21
N LYS A 585 33.13 0.01 18.22
CA LYS A 585 32.46 -0.27 19.50
C LYS A 585 33.51 -0.02 20.62
N THR A 586 33.30 1.05 21.35
CA THR A 586 34.08 1.40 22.53
C THR A 586 33.18 1.44 23.77
N LYS A 587 33.71 1.80 24.92
CA LYS A 587 32.92 1.97 26.17
C LYS A 587 31.85 3.07 26.02
N ASP A 588 32.22 4.17 25.36
CA ASP A 588 31.36 5.38 25.26
C ASP A 588 30.73 5.58 23.88
N PHE A 589 31.20 4.87 22.85
CA PHE A 589 30.74 5.08 21.48
C PHE A 589 30.51 3.77 20.73
N THR A 590 29.35 3.64 20.10
CA THR A 590 29.02 2.53 19.19
C THR A 590 28.49 3.08 17.90
N TRP A 591 29.05 2.64 16.76
CA TRP A 591 28.51 2.87 15.44
C TRP A 591 28.03 1.55 14.87
N SER A 592 26.73 1.49 14.53
CA SER A 592 26.09 0.38 13.82
C SER A 592 25.62 0.86 12.45
N THR A 593 25.84 0.08 11.41
CA THR A 593 25.45 0.40 10.05
C THR A 593 24.86 -0.82 9.36
N THR A 594 23.82 -0.61 8.55
CA THR A 594 23.23 -1.66 7.73
C THR A 594 23.06 -1.15 6.31
N TYR A 595 23.58 -1.89 5.36
CA TYR A 595 23.46 -1.65 3.93
C TYR A 595 22.68 -2.79 3.28
N LEU A 596 21.69 -2.41 2.46
CA LEU A 596 20.82 -3.32 1.72
C LEU A 596 20.90 -2.98 0.25
N ILE A 597 21.00 -4.01 -0.61
CA ILE A 597 20.87 -3.87 -2.06
C ILE A 597 20.04 -5.02 -2.60
N ALA A 598 19.14 -4.74 -3.52
CA ALA A 598 18.36 -5.74 -4.22
C ALA A 598 18.26 -5.40 -5.70
N HIS A 599 18.38 -6.42 -6.54
CA HIS A 599 18.11 -6.38 -7.96
C HIS A 599 17.06 -7.42 -8.29
N ASN A 600 16.00 -7.04 -9.00
CA ASN A 600 14.92 -7.93 -9.43
C ASN A 600 14.66 -7.73 -10.93
N THR A 601 14.43 -8.83 -11.63
CA THR A 601 13.92 -8.84 -13.01
C THR A 601 12.57 -9.53 -13.04
N ASN A 602 11.63 -8.94 -13.76
CA ASN A 602 10.29 -9.47 -13.98
C ASN A 602 10.10 -9.78 -15.46
N LYS A 603 9.41 -10.86 -15.78
CA LYS A 603 9.12 -11.25 -17.16
C LYS A 603 7.76 -11.92 -17.25
N LEU A 604 6.92 -11.46 -18.17
CA LEU A 604 5.70 -12.15 -18.60
C LEU A 604 6.09 -13.24 -19.59
N ASP A 605 6.24 -14.49 -19.13
CA ASP A 605 6.73 -15.58 -19.99
C ASP A 605 5.67 -16.03 -21.00
N LYS A 606 4.41 -16.06 -20.54
CA LYS A 606 3.30 -16.53 -21.37
C LYS A 606 2.00 -15.84 -20.95
N PHE A 607 1.18 -15.47 -21.94
CA PHE A 607 -0.12 -14.85 -21.73
C PHE A 607 -1.20 -15.44 -22.65
N THR A 608 -0.85 -16.48 -23.38
CA THR A 608 -1.69 -17.18 -24.35
C THR A 608 -1.78 -18.66 -24.01
N ASN A 609 -2.81 -19.35 -24.52
CA ASN A 609 -2.95 -20.79 -24.57
C ASN A 609 -3.73 -21.18 -25.82
N GLU A 610 -4.18 -22.45 -25.94
CA GLU A 610 -4.95 -22.93 -27.11
C GLU A 610 -6.30 -22.22 -27.27
N GLU A 611 -6.93 -21.79 -26.18
CA GLU A 611 -8.23 -21.11 -26.15
C GLU A 611 -8.08 -19.58 -26.24
N PHE A 612 -7.04 -19.02 -25.60
CA PHE A 612 -6.80 -17.57 -25.51
C PHE A 612 -5.53 -17.21 -26.27
N THR A 613 -5.67 -16.72 -27.51
CA THR A 613 -4.55 -16.50 -28.44
C THR A 613 -4.07 -15.05 -28.53
N ASN A 614 -4.75 -14.09 -27.88
CA ASN A 614 -4.31 -12.71 -27.85
C ASN A 614 -3.14 -12.51 -26.88
N GLY A 615 -1.92 -12.43 -27.40
CA GLY A 615 -0.68 -12.31 -26.64
C GLY A 615 -0.27 -10.88 -26.25
N THR A 616 -1.08 -9.87 -26.60
CA THR A 616 -0.78 -8.46 -26.32
C THR A 616 -2.01 -7.73 -25.81
N TYR A 617 -1.86 -7.09 -24.65
CA TYR A 617 -2.88 -6.25 -24.04
C TYR A 617 -2.35 -4.85 -23.75
N LYS A 618 -3.17 -3.85 -24.02
CA LYS A 618 -2.88 -2.44 -23.77
C LYS A 618 -3.34 -2.07 -22.37
N VAL A 619 -2.47 -1.48 -21.57
CA VAL A 619 -2.73 -1.02 -20.20
C VAL A 619 -2.08 0.36 -19.97
N GLY A 620 -2.34 1.01 -18.84
CA GLY A 620 -1.77 2.31 -18.54
C GLY A 620 -2.42 3.42 -19.36
N TRP A 621 -3.76 3.59 -19.21
CA TRP A 621 -4.46 4.66 -19.91
C TRP A 621 -4.01 6.03 -19.43
N SER A 622 -3.50 6.86 -20.36
CA SER A 622 -3.23 8.28 -20.14
C SER A 622 -4.37 9.11 -20.72
N ALA A 623 -5.08 9.83 -19.87
CA ALA A 623 -6.14 10.72 -20.30
C ALA A 623 -5.62 11.92 -21.13
N PRO A 624 -4.47 12.55 -20.76
CA PRO A 624 -3.84 13.57 -21.61
C PRO A 624 -3.41 13.04 -22.97
N GLY A 625 -2.75 11.89 -23.01
CA GLY A 625 -2.28 11.25 -24.24
C GLY A 625 -3.37 10.56 -25.07
N LYS A 626 -4.57 10.36 -24.49
CA LYS A 626 -5.70 9.60 -25.09
C LYS A 626 -5.27 8.23 -25.64
N CYS A 627 -4.33 7.58 -24.97
CA CYS A 627 -3.77 6.30 -25.39
C CYS A 627 -3.38 5.42 -24.21
N TYR A 628 -3.16 4.14 -24.50
CA TYR A 628 -2.54 3.21 -23.57
C TYR A 628 -1.03 3.29 -23.70
N THR A 629 -0.34 3.59 -22.62
CA THR A 629 1.10 3.89 -22.59
C THR A 629 1.96 2.66 -22.30
N GLN A 630 1.35 1.59 -21.79
CA GLN A 630 2.04 0.35 -21.45
C GLN A 630 1.44 -0.84 -22.20
N ARG A 631 2.25 -1.90 -22.31
CA ARG A 631 1.86 -3.15 -22.97
C ARG A 631 2.20 -4.35 -22.09
N LEU A 632 1.26 -5.30 -22.03
CA LEU A 632 1.55 -6.66 -21.58
C LEU A 632 1.91 -7.49 -22.82
N ILE A 633 3.18 -7.85 -22.96
CA ILE A 633 3.71 -8.60 -24.11
C ILE A 633 4.49 -9.80 -23.60
N GLU A 634 4.28 -10.98 -24.18
CA GLU A 634 5.09 -12.17 -23.89
C GLU A 634 6.58 -11.91 -24.15
N GLY A 635 7.41 -12.26 -23.19
CA GLY A 635 8.85 -12.03 -23.23
C GLY A 635 9.31 -10.72 -22.58
N GLU A 636 8.41 -9.78 -22.32
CA GLU A 636 8.71 -8.48 -21.75
C GLU A 636 8.39 -8.39 -20.24
N SER A 637 8.90 -7.33 -19.59
CA SER A 637 8.58 -7.02 -18.21
C SER A 637 7.19 -6.38 -18.11
N LEU A 638 6.45 -6.68 -17.05
CA LEU A 638 5.26 -5.90 -16.67
C LEU A 638 5.67 -4.44 -16.44
N GLY A 639 4.77 -3.48 -16.71
CA GLY A 639 5.04 -2.06 -16.56
C GLY A 639 5.99 -1.48 -17.62
N THR A 640 6.11 -2.12 -18.79
CA THR A 640 6.92 -1.61 -19.91
C THR A 640 6.13 -0.57 -20.70
N PHE A 641 6.72 0.63 -20.81
CA PHE A 641 6.19 1.73 -21.61
C PHE A 641 6.52 1.54 -23.08
N TYR A 642 5.53 1.82 -23.93
CA TYR A 642 5.64 1.86 -25.40
C TYR A 642 5.07 3.17 -25.92
N GLY A 643 5.75 3.78 -26.88
CA GLY A 643 5.30 5.03 -27.47
C GLY A 643 6.21 5.53 -28.58
N PRO A 644 5.86 6.67 -29.16
CA PRO A 644 6.70 7.37 -30.13
C PRO A 644 8.00 7.88 -29.48
N ILE A 645 9.10 7.86 -30.24
CA ILE A 645 10.36 8.45 -29.81
C ILE A 645 10.36 9.94 -30.16
N PHE A 646 10.57 10.79 -29.16
CA PHE A 646 10.77 12.23 -29.35
C PHE A 646 12.20 12.51 -29.81
N LEU A 647 12.35 13.26 -30.91
CA LEU A 647 13.63 13.61 -31.52
C LEU A 647 14.07 15.06 -31.23
N GLY A 648 13.14 15.90 -30.82
CA GLY A 648 13.39 17.33 -30.58
C GLY A 648 12.18 18.17 -30.99
N THR A 649 12.36 19.48 -30.93
CA THR A 649 11.38 20.48 -31.37
C THR A 649 11.87 21.14 -32.65
N ASP A 650 11.02 21.32 -33.64
CA ASP A 650 11.36 21.99 -34.91
C ASP A 650 11.44 23.54 -34.76
N THR A 651 11.73 24.23 -35.85
CA THR A 651 11.83 25.70 -35.86
C THR A 651 10.50 26.39 -35.57
N ASP A 652 9.38 25.69 -35.76
CA ASP A 652 8.03 26.22 -35.48
C ASP A 652 7.55 25.85 -34.05
N GLY A 653 8.41 25.27 -33.23
CA GLY A 653 8.11 24.85 -31.87
C GLY A 653 7.25 23.59 -31.75
N LYS A 654 7.21 22.74 -32.79
CA LYS A 654 6.43 21.51 -32.82
C LYS A 654 7.28 20.29 -32.48
N ASP A 655 6.69 19.32 -31.79
CA ASP A 655 7.34 18.06 -31.48
C ASP A 655 7.59 17.24 -32.76
N VAL A 656 8.86 16.85 -32.96
CA VAL A 656 9.29 15.93 -34.03
C VAL A 656 9.41 14.53 -33.44
N LEU A 657 8.63 13.58 -34.00
CA LEU A 657 8.59 12.20 -33.53
C LEU A 657 9.15 11.26 -34.62
N LEU A 658 9.84 10.22 -34.19
CA LEU A 658 10.40 9.22 -35.10
C LEU A 658 9.27 8.50 -35.87
N GLY A 659 9.33 8.57 -37.19
CA GLY A 659 8.38 7.91 -38.08
C GLY A 659 6.98 8.52 -38.09
N GLN A 660 6.84 9.82 -37.68
CA GLN A 660 5.56 10.54 -37.78
C GLN A 660 5.09 10.69 -39.23
N ASN A 661 3.78 10.72 -39.40
CA ASN A 661 3.10 11.04 -40.65
C ASN A 661 3.04 12.57 -40.85
N ASP A 662 2.52 13.02 -41.99
CA ASP A 662 2.36 14.45 -42.32
C ASP A 662 1.42 15.18 -41.35
N ASP A 663 0.47 14.47 -40.73
CA ASP A 663 -0.42 15.01 -39.70
C ASP A 663 0.20 15.04 -38.30
N GLY A 664 1.48 14.66 -38.16
CA GLY A 664 2.21 14.61 -36.90
C GLY A 664 1.86 13.42 -35.99
N THR A 665 1.05 12.47 -36.44
CA THR A 665 0.76 11.24 -35.71
C THR A 665 1.80 10.16 -35.99
N VAL A 666 2.00 9.23 -35.03
CA VAL A 666 2.84 8.06 -35.21
C VAL A 666 1.95 6.81 -35.05
N PRO A 667 1.81 5.98 -36.10
CA PRO A 667 1.07 4.72 -36.01
C PRO A 667 1.62 3.80 -34.92
N GLU A 668 0.73 3.10 -34.19
CA GLU A 668 1.15 2.26 -33.06
C GLU A 668 2.13 1.13 -33.42
N GLU A 669 2.14 0.66 -34.65
CA GLU A 669 3.08 -0.33 -35.16
C GLU A 669 4.54 0.20 -35.27
N LYS A 670 4.70 1.54 -35.23
CA LYS A 670 6.02 2.19 -35.18
C LYS A 670 6.43 2.60 -33.76
N TRP A 671 5.59 2.29 -32.75
CA TRP A 671 5.93 2.61 -31.36
C TRP A 671 7.07 1.70 -30.88
N GLU A 672 7.97 2.30 -30.11
CA GLU A 672 9.12 1.62 -29.55
C GLU A 672 9.00 1.46 -28.03
N LYS A 673 9.85 0.62 -27.47
CA LYS A 673 10.00 0.41 -26.03
C LYS A 673 10.71 1.60 -25.41
N LEU A 674 10.04 2.34 -24.52
CA LEU A 674 10.56 3.54 -23.86
C LEU A 674 11.24 3.24 -22.52
N GLY A 675 11.06 2.05 -21.97
CA GLY A 675 11.61 1.62 -20.70
C GLY A 675 10.59 0.92 -19.81
N CYS A 676 10.97 0.64 -18.57
CA CYS A 676 10.12 -0.07 -17.60
C CYS A 676 9.94 0.76 -16.33
N ALA A 677 8.75 0.75 -15.75
CA ALA A 677 8.43 1.45 -14.51
C ALA A 677 9.18 0.87 -13.30
N TYR A 678 9.42 -0.45 -13.29
CA TYR A 678 10.11 -1.08 -12.16
C TYR A 678 11.59 -0.70 -12.10
N PRO A 679 12.11 -0.36 -10.91
CA PRO A 679 13.52 -0.04 -10.73
C PRO A 679 14.37 -1.30 -10.95
N LYS A 680 15.56 -1.09 -11.55
CA LYS A 680 16.55 -2.16 -11.74
C LYS A 680 17.24 -2.51 -10.43
N VAL A 681 17.53 -1.49 -9.59
CA VAL A 681 18.23 -1.67 -8.32
C VAL A 681 17.55 -0.82 -7.24
N THR A 682 17.33 -1.40 -6.08
CA THR A 682 16.92 -0.70 -4.86
C THR A 682 17.98 -0.83 -3.79
N MET A 683 18.25 0.25 -3.07
CA MET A 683 19.26 0.29 -2.00
C MET A 683 18.70 0.97 -0.76
N SER A 684 19.21 0.59 0.40
CA SER A 684 18.98 1.31 1.64
C SER A 684 20.24 1.29 2.50
N TRP A 685 20.52 2.39 3.17
CA TRP A 685 21.63 2.53 4.07
C TRP A 685 21.20 3.20 5.35
N SER A 686 21.23 2.45 6.46
CA SER A 686 20.84 2.92 7.78
C SER A 686 22.03 2.97 8.71
N ASN A 687 22.12 4.01 9.52
CA ASN A 687 23.19 4.23 10.49
C ASN A 687 22.61 4.60 11.84
N THR A 688 23.26 4.09 12.90
CA THR A 688 22.97 4.44 14.29
C THR A 688 24.29 4.67 15.03
N PHE A 689 24.40 5.81 15.68
CA PHE A 689 25.52 6.22 16.51
C PHE A 689 25.03 6.39 17.94
N LEU A 690 25.63 5.69 18.87
CA LEU A 690 25.36 5.83 20.29
C LEU A 690 26.63 6.42 20.93
N TRP A 691 26.52 7.58 21.58
CA TRP A 691 27.60 8.23 22.27
C TRP A 691 27.14 8.63 23.68
N ARG A 692 27.55 7.83 24.66
CA ARG A 692 27.12 7.95 26.06
C ARG A 692 25.58 7.96 26.14
N LYS A 693 24.97 9.14 26.36
CA LYS A 693 23.52 9.35 26.50
C LYS A 693 22.85 9.89 25.21
N TRP A 694 23.66 10.16 24.19
CA TRP A 694 23.19 10.59 22.89
C TRP A 694 22.99 9.43 21.95
N ASP A 695 21.94 9.50 21.15
CA ASP A 695 21.70 8.63 19.99
C ASP A 695 21.43 9.49 18.75
N LEU A 696 22.08 9.13 17.64
CA LEU A 696 21.85 9.70 16.33
C LEU A 696 21.57 8.56 15.36
N SER A 697 20.49 8.64 14.60
CA SER A 697 20.21 7.68 13.55
C SER A 697 19.72 8.37 12.29
N PHE A 698 20.06 7.81 11.12
CA PHE A 698 19.50 8.22 9.84
C PHE A 698 19.39 7.05 8.88
N SER A 699 18.48 7.16 7.90
CA SER A 699 18.36 6.21 6.81
C SER A 699 18.21 6.91 5.47
N LEU A 700 18.93 6.36 4.48
CA LEU A 700 18.92 6.74 3.08
C LEU A 700 18.33 5.58 2.27
N ARG A 701 17.55 5.91 1.26
CA ARG A 701 16.98 4.94 0.33
C ARG A 701 17.15 5.43 -1.10
N ALA A 702 17.53 4.52 -2.00
CA ALA A 702 17.66 4.79 -3.43
C ALA A 702 16.88 3.77 -4.26
N SER A 703 16.30 4.24 -5.35
CA SER A 703 15.64 3.45 -6.38
C SER A 703 16.18 3.91 -7.73
N LEU A 704 16.75 3.00 -8.51
CA LEU A 704 17.50 3.34 -9.71
C LEU A 704 16.99 2.58 -10.93
N GLY A 705 16.88 3.29 -12.07
CA GLY A 705 16.61 2.72 -13.39
C GLY A 705 15.14 2.44 -13.69
N GLY A 706 14.20 2.91 -12.88
CA GLY A 706 12.77 2.94 -13.16
C GLY A 706 12.39 4.13 -14.04
N LYS A 707 11.28 4.01 -14.78
CA LYS A 707 10.67 5.07 -15.57
C LYS A 707 9.36 5.51 -14.96
N VAL A 708 9.02 6.80 -15.11
CA VAL A 708 7.76 7.40 -14.67
C VAL A 708 7.18 8.21 -15.82
N LEU A 709 5.91 8.03 -16.11
CA LEU A 709 5.16 8.88 -17.02
C LEU A 709 4.71 10.14 -16.27
N ASN A 710 5.16 11.30 -16.74
CA ASN A 710 4.80 12.61 -16.23
C ASN A 710 3.57 13.14 -16.99
N ASP A 711 2.37 12.69 -16.59
CA ASP A 711 1.10 13.14 -17.17
C ASP A 711 0.82 14.63 -16.91
N MET A 712 1.34 15.17 -15.79
CA MET A 712 1.19 16.59 -15.46
C MET A 712 1.93 17.48 -16.48
N ALA A 713 3.21 17.18 -16.74
CA ALA A 713 3.99 17.91 -17.75
C ALA A 713 3.39 17.75 -19.15
N MET A 714 2.99 16.53 -19.51
CA MET A 714 2.37 16.25 -20.81
C MET A 714 1.08 17.06 -21.01
N ARG A 715 0.27 17.21 -19.96
CA ARG A 715 -1.00 17.95 -20.00
C ARG A 715 -0.83 19.45 -19.94
N TYR A 716 0.06 19.94 -19.08
CA TYR A 716 0.06 21.33 -18.66
C TYR A 716 1.37 22.11 -18.94
N ALA A 717 2.45 21.45 -19.42
CA ALA A 717 3.64 22.18 -19.85
C ALA A 717 3.57 22.55 -21.33
N ASN A 718 2.39 23.00 -21.79
CA ASN A 718 2.15 23.45 -23.17
C ASN A 718 1.06 24.54 -23.22
N LEU A 719 0.97 25.27 -24.33
CA LEU A 719 0.08 26.42 -24.51
C LEU A 719 -1.37 26.08 -24.82
N ASP A 720 -1.72 24.80 -25.04
CA ASP A 720 -3.05 24.37 -25.48
C ASP A 720 -4.16 24.78 -24.48
N ARG A 721 -3.84 24.78 -23.20
CA ARG A 721 -4.77 25.09 -22.12
C ARG A 721 -4.70 26.51 -21.57
N LEU A 722 -3.69 27.28 -22.00
CA LEU A 722 -3.49 28.65 -21.53
C LEU A 722 -4.71 29.51 -21.82
N GLY A 723 -5.03 30.41 -20.90
CA GLY A 723 -6.16 31.34 -20.99
C GLY A 723 -7.22 31.00 -19.96
N LEU A 724 -8.10 30.03 -20.20
CA LEU A 724 -9.01 29.54 -19.17
C LEU A 724 -8.21 28.88 -18.04
N ASN A 725 -7.32 27.96 -18.41
CA ASN A 725 -6.47 27.25 -17.43
C ASN A 725 -5.10 27.91 -17.30
N ASN A 726 -4.50 27.76 -16.13
CA ASN A 726 -3.08 27.93 -15.93
C ASN A 726 -2.29 26.74 -16.50
N ILE A 727 -0.99 26.89 -16.67
CA ILE A 727 -0.07 25.88 -17.14
C ILE A 727 1.12 25.70 -16.17
N SER A 728 1.91 24.62 -16.35
CA SER A 728 3.09 24.38 -15.53
C SER A 728 4.16 25.45 -15.78
N SER A 729 4.84 25.89 -14.70
CA SER A 729 6.02 26.74 -14.79
C SER A 729 7.17 26.10 -15.57
N ASP A 730 7.18 24.76 -15.76
CA ASP A 730 8.15 24.04 -16.59
C ASP A 730 8.15 24.56 -18.05
N PHE A 731 7.06 25.16 -18.51
CA PHE A 731 6.98 25.81 -19.82
C PHE A 731 8.02 26.93 -19.98
N LEU A 732 8.34 27.63 -18.89
CA LEU A 732 9.35 28.72 -18.93
C LEU A 732 10.76 28.20 -19.22
N ASP A 733 11.03 26.92 -18.91
CA ASP A 733 12.31 26.24 -19.22
C ASP A 733 12.34 25.70 -20.65
N ASP A 734 11.18 25.52 -21.32
CA ASP A 734 11.03 24.98 -22.68
C ASP A 734 10.25 25.94 -23.58
N GLN A 735 10.65 27.23 -23.57
CA GLN A 735 9.94 28.31 -24.29
C GLN A 735 9.93 28.13 -25.83
N GLY A 736 10.77 27.25 -26.37
CA GLY A 736 10.75 26.91 -27.80
C GLY A 736 9.58 26.01 -28.20
N HIS A 737 8.90 25.37 -27.25
CA HIS A 737 7.80 24.45 -27.49
C HIS A 737 6.47 25.22 -27.53
N THR A 738 6.02 25.56 -28.72
CA THR A 738 4.79 26.32 -28.95
C THR A 738 3.67 25.49 -29.57
N GLU A 739 3.83 24.17 -29.70
CA GLU A 739 2.81 23.28 -30.24
C GLU A 739 1.55 23.29 -29.39
N LEU A 740 0.42 23.40 -30.06
CA LEU A 740 -0.90 23.25 -29.42
C LEU A 740 -1.32 21.79 -29.48
N GLY A 741 -1.75 21.28 -28.33
CA GLY A 741 -2.19 19.89 -28.19
C GLY A 741 -1.17 19.00 -27.51
N THR A 742 -1.70 17.95 -26.92
CA THR A 742 -0.92 16.96 -26.15
C THR A 742 -0.56 15.77 -26.99
N LYS A 743 0.74 15.48 -27.13
CA LYS A 743 1.25 14.26 -27.81
C LYS A 743 2.01 13.39 -26.84
N TYR A 744 1.56 12.16 -26.64
CA TYR A 744 2.30 11.16 -25.88
C TYR A 744 3.58 10.78 -26.64
N SER A 745 4.72 10.80 -25.94
CA SER A 745 6.02 10.40 -26.49
C SER A 745 7.04 10.09 -25.40
N SER A 746 8.23 9.67 -25.78
CA SER A 746 9.36 9.47 -24.87
C SER A 746 9.79 10.73 -24.12
N LYS A 747 9.37 11.93 -24.53
CA LYS A 747 9.61 13.21 -23.85
C LYS A 747 9.10 13.17 -22.40
N TYR A 748 7.95 12.53 -22.18
CA TYR A 748 7.25 12.49 -20.90
C TYR A 748 7.47 11.19 -20.10
N VAL A 749 8.19 10.21 -20.66
CA VAL A 749 8.59 8.98 -19.94
C VAL A 749 9.98 9.19 -19.34
N GLU A 750 10.02 9.79 -18.18
CA GLU A 750 11.21 10.32 -17.54
C GLU A 750 11.98 9.26 -16.71
N ASP A 751 13.20 9.62 -16.28
CA ASP A 751 13.98 8.80 -15.34
C ASP A 751 13.47 8.99 -13.91
N GLY A 752 12.83 7.96 -13.36
CA GLY A 752 12.30 7.92 -12.00
C GLY A 752 13.33 7.57 -10.93
N SER A 753 14.62 7.60 -11.23
CA SER A 753 15.67 7.31 -10.23
C SER A 753 15.75 8.39 -9.17
N PHE A 754 15.93 7.97 -7.90
CA PHE A 754 16.06 8.90 -6.78
C PHE A 754 16.96 8.39 -5.66
N LEU A 755 17.45 9.33 -4.85
CA LEU A 755 18.03 9.13 -3.53
C LEU A 755 17.25 9.98 -2.52
N LYS A 756 16.67 9.34 -1.48
CA LYS A 756 15.93 10.00 -0.39
C LYS A 756 16.61 9.79 0.95
N MET A 757 16.58 10.80 1.80
CA MET A 757 16.79 10.65 3.24
C MET A 757 15.41 10.53 3.91
N ASP A 758 15.04 9.30 4.29
CA ASP A 758 13.71 9.02 4.84
C ASP A 758 13.57 9.57 6.26
N ASN A 759 14.61 9.49 7.08
CA ASN A 759 14.60 10.03 8.43
C ASN A 759 16.00 10.41 8.94
N LEU A 760 16.02 11.34 9.89
CA LEU A 760 17.16 11.74 10.70
C LEU A 760 16.65 11.98 12.13
N THR A 761 17.14 11.22 13.11
CA THR A 761 16.73 11.32 14.52
C THR A 761 17.93 11.59 15.41
N LEU A 762 17.82 12.61 16.28
CA LEU A 762 18.77 12.88 17.35
C LEU A 762 18.04 12.77 18.69
N GLY A 763 18.56 11.96 19.60
CA GLY A 763 18.00 11.75 20.93
C GLY A 763 19.00 11.95 22.05
N TYR A 764 18.48 12.29 23.23
CA TYR A 764 19.25 12.34 24.48
C TYR A 764 18.44 11.71 25.62
N THR A 765 19.07 10.80 26.38
CA THR A 765 18.42 10.07 27.48
C THR A 765 18.97 10.55 28.83
N PHE A 766 18.11 11.13 29.65
CA PHE A 766 18.36 11.41 31.06
C PHE A 766 18.03 10.17 31.89
N THR A 767 18.87 9.86 32.85
CA THR A 767 18.65 8.78 33.80
C THR A 767 18.64 9.38 35.21
N PHE A 768 17.60 9.10 35.96
CA PHE A 768 17.39 9.66 37.30
C PHE A 768 17.46 8.55 38.35
N PRO A 769 18.09 8.78 39.48
CA PRO A 769 18.03 7.85 40.61
C PRO A 769 16.70 7.91 41.37
N SER A 770 15.65 8.47 40.78
CA SER A 770 14.32 8.67 41.35
C SER A 770 13.49 7.41 41.32
N LYS A 771 12.60 7.23 42.31
CA LYS A 771 11.57 6.18 42.29
C LYS A 771 10.38 6.52 41.40
N PHE A 772 10.23 7.80 41.00
CA PHE A 772 9.09 8.27 40.18
C PHE A 772 9.40 8.25 38.69
N ILE A 773 10.55 8.81 38.27
CA ILE A 773 10.97 8.83 36.86
C ILE A 773 12.33 8.14 36.81
N GLN A 774 12.40 7.03 36.09
CA GLN A 774 13.64 6.26 35.91
C GLN A 774 14.44 6.84 34.73
N THR A 775 13.77 7.08 33.59
CA THR A 775 14.40 7.65 32.40
C THR A 775 13.47 8.66 31.72
N LEU A 776 14.08 9.69 31.15
CA LEU A 776 13.43 10.67 30.28
C LEU A 776 14.27 10.78 29.00
N ARG A 777 13.72 10.40 27.86
CA ARG A 777 14.36 10.61 26.57
C ARG A 777 13.63 11.71 25.80
N LEU A 778 14.41 12.69 25.34
CA LEU A 778 13.96 13.71 24.41
C LEU A 778 14.57 13.42 23.05
N ASN A 779 13.78 13.53 21.98
CA ASN A 779 14.29 13.36 20.63
C ASN A 779 13.68 14.37 19.65
N PHE A 780 14.46 14.66 18.63
CA PHE A 780 14.06 15.41 17.46
C PHE A 780 14.21 14.49 16.24
N THR A 781 13.18 14.41 15.40
CA THR A 781 13.19 13.61 14.18
C THR A 781 12.76 14.48 13.00
N ALA A 782 13.54 14.48 11.93
CA ALA A 782 13.12 15.00 10.63
C ALA A 782 12.84 13.80 9.70
N GLN A 783 11.67 13.80 9.05
CA GLN A 783 11.25 12.78 8.07
C GLN A 783 11.15 13.39 6.68
N ASN A 784 11.39 12.60 5.64
CA ASN A 784 11.42 13.04 4.24
C ASN A 784 12.34 14.25 4.05
N VAL A 785 13.58 14.17 4.56
CA VAL A 785 14.49 15.31 4.71
C VAL A 785 14.85 15.91 3.36
N PHE A 786 15.17 15.06 2.38
CA PHE A 786 15.41 15.47 1.00
C PHE A 786 15.18 14.33 0.00
N THR A 787 14.93 14.71 -1.26
CA THR A 787 14.88 13.82 -2.42
C THR A 787 15.76 14.40 -3.52
N ILE A 788 16.77 13.65 -3.95
CA ILE A 788 17.61 13.96 -5.10
C ILE A 788 17.12 13.11 -6.27
N THR A 789 16.68 13.74 -7.34
CA THR A 789 16.15 13.07 -8.54
C THR A 789 16.30 13.96 -9.77
N LYS A 790 16.32 13.35 -10.95
CA LYS A 790 16.22 14.03 -12.24
C LYS A 790 14.77 14.12 -12.74
N TYR A 791 13.84 13.45 -12.04
CA TYR A 791 12.42 13.49 -12.37
C TYR A 791 11.86 14.89 -12.15
N LYS A 792 11.22 15.45 -13.17
CA LYS A 792 10.68 16.81 -13.15
C LYS A 792 9.31 16.90 -12.47
N GLY A 793 8.53 15.82 -12.46
CA GLY A 793 7.22 15.76 -11.81
C GLY A 793 7.29 15.88 -10.29
N ILE A 794 6.14 15.66 -9.64
CA ILE A 794 5.95 15.93 -8.20
C ILE A 794 6.79 15.00 -7.34
N ASP A 795 6.70 13.68 -7.59
CA ASP A 795 7.46 12.69 -6.86
C ASP A 795 7.79 11.47 -7.75
N PRO A 796 9.06 11.04 -7.87
CA PRO A 796 9.40 9.82 -8.59
C PRO A 796 8.85 8.55 -7.92
N GLU A 797 8.37 8.64 -6.68
CA GLU A 797 7.80 7.54 -5.92
C GLU A 797 6.29 7.44 -6.15
N VAL A 798 5.92 7.00 -7.33
CA VAL A 798 4.53 6.73 -7.75
C VAL A 798 4.12 5.29 -7.46
N GLY A 799 2.84 4.93 -7.73
CA GLY A 799 2.34 3.57 -7.52
C GLY A 799 3.19 2.49 -8.21
N ILE A 800 3.45 1.40 -7.48
CA ILE A 800 4.29 0.28 -7.94
C ILE A 800 3.53 -1.04 -8.01
N THR A 801 2.28 -1.05 -7.60
CA THR A 801 1.39 -2.23 -7.64
C THR A 801 0.47 -2.18 -8.85
N GLY A 802 -0.23 -3.27 -9.11
CA GLY A 802 -1.14 -3.37 -10.26
C GLY A 802 -0.42 -3.64 -11.58
N LEU A 803 -1.14 -3.39 -12.66
CA LEU A 803 -0.66 -3.60 -14.04
C LEU A 803 -0.12 -2.31 -14.68
N GLU A 804 -0.30 -1.18 -14.01
CA GLU A 804 -0.04 0.17 -14.49
C GLU A 804 0.91 0.94 -13.57
N PRO A 805 2.07 0.36 -13.20
CA PRO A 805 3.03 1.05 -12.34
C PRO A 805 3.67 2.25 -13.06
N GLY A 806 4.13 3.23 -12.30
CA GLY A 806 4.93 4.33 -12.84
C GLY A 806 4.13 5.42 -13.55
N LEU A 807 2.82 5.54 -13.30
CA LEU A 807 1.99 6.63 -13.82
C LEU A 807 1.83 7.71 -12.75
N GLU A 808 2.26 8.94 -13.03
CA GLU A 808 1.91 10.11 -12.23
C GLU A 808 0.58 10.67 -12.73
N GLY A 809 -0.46 10.56 -11.90
CA GLY A 809 -1.80 11.05 -12.27
C GLY A 809 -1.92 12.56 -12.17
N LEU A 810 -3.01 13.11 -12.73
CA LEU A 810 -3.34 14.54 -12.67
C LEU A 810 -3.81 14.99 -11.28
N THR A 811 -4.27 14.05 -10.46
CA THR A 811 -4.66 14.28 -9.07
C THR A 811 -3.54 13.79 -8.15
N TYR A 812 -3.08 14.64 -7.26
CA TYR A 812 -1.96 14.31 -6.37
C TYR A 812 -2.17 14.94 -4.99
N TYR A 813 -1.41 14.46 -4.02
CA TYR A 813 -1.30 15.10 -2.71
C TYR A 813 0.17 15.53 -2.49
N PRO A 814 0.43 16.76 -2.02
CA PRO A 814 1.80 17.29 -1.90
C PRO A 814 2.66 16.49 -0.92
N ARG A 815 3.98 16.54 -1.08
CA ARG A 815 4.95 15.97 -0.14
C ARG A 815 5.38 16.97 0.91
N THR A 816 5.56 16.47 2.14
CA THR A 816 6.04 17.27 3.27
C THR A 816 7.35 16.70 3.82
N THR A 817 8.19 17.61 4.31
CA THR A 817 9.19 17.29 5.34
C THR A 817 8.54 17.51 6.69
N GLU A 818 8.65 16.54 7.59
CA GLU A 818 8.02 16.57 8.91
C GLU A 818 9.09 16.69 10.00
N PHE A 819 8.84 17.57 10.96
CA PHE A 819 9.70 17.78 12.12
C PHE A 819 8.97 17.39 13.39
N THR A 820 9.44 16.31 14.03
CA THR A 820 8.80 15.71 15.21
C THR A 820 9.66 15.93 16.45
N PHE A 821 9.07 16.46 17.50
CA PHE A 821 9.64 16.52 18.86
C PHE A 821 9.00 15.40 19.67
N GLY A 822 9.82 14.54 20.23
CA GLY A 822 9.37 13.38 21.00
C GLY A 822 9.88 13.38 22.44
N VAL A 823 9.03 12.90 23.34
CA VAL A 823 9.31 12.68 24.77
C VAL A 823 8.93 11.25 25.11
N THR A 824 9.84 10.50 25.74
CA THR A 824 9.54 9.19 26.33
C THR A 824 9.95 9.21 27.80
N ALA A 825 8.99 8.99 28.69
CA ALA A 825 9.20 8.92 30.13
C ALA A 825 8.84 7.53 30.66
N LYS A 826 9.74 6.94 31.45
CA LYS A 826 9.52 5.68 32.18
C LYS A 826 9.48 5.93 33.66
N PHE A 827 8.42 5.42 34.32
CA PHE A 827 8.12 5.59 35.73
C PHE A 827 8.32 4.31 36.51
#